data_c1f9b72e0af7ccad2731dd1a6cc7b318
#
_entry.id   c1f9b72e0af7ccad2731dd1a6cc7b318
#
_cell.length_a   1.000
_cell.length_b   1.000
_cell.length_c   1.000
_cell.angle_alpha   90.00
_cell.angle_beta   90.00
_cell.angle_gamma   90.00
#
_symmetry.space_group_name_H-M   'P 1'
#
loop_
_entity.id
_entity.type
_entity.pdbx_description
1 polymer ?
#
loop_
_entity_poly.entity_id
_entity_poly.type
_entity_poly.pdbx_seq_one_letter_code
_entity_poly.pdbx_strand_id
1 'polypeptide(L)'
;MKFDNFTIKSQEAVQHAIDRAQALGHQAIGCAHLLSGVLAAGENVTQFLFGKTGVQEQMLRRALDSQLQSLPRVSGGEPYLDREANDALSRAAAEAQKMGDQFVTLEALLLALLLSKSTTAQILKDAGLSEQALRQAIKELRGGQKAASQGSEDTYQALEKYARNLVSEAREGKLDPVIGRDEEIRRVLQILSRRTKNNPILIGEPGTGKTAIVEGLAQRIVRGDVPENLKNKQLYSLDMGALVAGAKYKGEFEERLKSVINEVTQAEGGIILFIDEIHTLVGAGKGEGAMDAANILKPALARGELRSIGATTLEEYQKYFEKDKALERRFQTVTVDEPTPEDAISILRGLKEKYENHHHVRIQDDAIIAAVNLSHRYINERFLPDKAIDLMDEAAAKLRMERDSQPEELDEITRRLRQLEIEREAIKRENDTQKLEGLNREISDLQEREKAYRAKWEGEKELLARIQADKEQAEHLKFEAERAEREGDYGRVAEIRYGQLKALGDDIASVQQQLRERQGAEAMVKEEVTPDDIADVVSRWTGIPVSKMLAGEREKLLHLEEELHRRVVGQDEAIRAVSDAVRRSRAGLQDPKRPIGSFIFLGSTGVGKTELAKALADYLFNDENMMTRIDMSEYQEKFSVSRLVGAPPGYVGYDEGGQLTEAVRRKPYSVVLFDEIEKAHPDVFNILLQVLDDGRLTDNKGRTVNFKNTIIIMTSNLGSQFIQSKLEGLAASGAERERALEEAKEGVMELLKKTIRPEFLNRIDDIIMFSPLTEPEIRQIVRLQIDAIVRRLQSQEVSLTVDESAVGLIASAGFDPEFGARPVKRALQRLLLNDLSRALLGGTVDRRRPIRVTAHGDALEFKN
;
A
#
# COMPACT_ATOMS: atom_id res chain seq x y z
N MET A 1 56.50 11.31 1.82
CA MET A 1 55.96 10.93 3.13
C MET A 1 55.05 9.74 2.96
N LYS A 2 55.09 8.76 3.85
CA LYS A 2 54.04 7.74 3.91
C LYS A 2 52.89 8.32 4.73
N PHE A 3 51.67 8.33 4.20
CA PHE A 3 50.51 8.88 4.88
C PHE A 3 49.77 7.81 5.70
N ASP A 4 50.44 6.70 6.07
CA ASP A 4 49.87 5.58 6.80
C ASP A 4 49.33 6.00 8.21
N ASN A 5 49.83 7.12 8.78
CA ASN A 5 49.45 7.69 10.04
C ASN A 5 48.37 8.77 9.92
N PHE A 6 47.72 8.93 8.75
CA PHE A 6 46.68 9.89 8.51
C PHE A 6 45.33 9.16 8.51
N THR A 7 44.30 9.81 8.97
CA THR A 7 42.94 9.30 8.82
C THR A 7 42.55 9.26 7.36
N ILE A 8 41.53 8.46 7.01
CA ILE A 8 41.02 8.35 5.63
C ILE A 8 40.69 9.74 5.09
N LYS A 9 39.96 10.55 5.85
CA LYS A 9 39.59 11.91 5.47
C LYS A 9 40.79 12.85 5.27
N SER A 10 41.79 12.72 6.11
CA SER A 10 43.02 13.50 5.96
C SER A 10 43.85 13.06 4.74
N GLN A 11 43.84 11.76 4.39
CA GLN A 11 44.45 11.26 3.15
C GLN A 11 43.67 11.78 1.92
N GLU A 12 42.33 11.75 1.96
CA GLU A 12 41.45 12.33 0.92
C GLU A 12 41.77 13.82 0.73
N ALA A 13 41.92 14.57 1.84
CA ALA A 13 42.26 16.00 1.76
C ALA A 13 43.61 16.25 1.05
N VAL A 14 44.62 15.43 1.34
CA VAL A 14 45.89 15.53 0.66
C VAL A 14 45.75 15.15 -0.82
N GLN A 15 45.00 14.13 -1.15
CA GLN A 15 44.75 13.75 -2.53
C GLN A 15 44.00 14.85 -3.31
N HIS A 16 42.97 15.44 -2.72
CA HIS A 16 42.26 16.58 -3.30
C HIS A 16 43.17 17.80 -3.50
N ALA A 17 44.13 18.01 -2.60
CA ALA A 17 45.15 19.07 -2.78
C ALA A 17 46.03 18.81 -4.01
N ILE A 18 46.44 17.55 -4.22
CA ILE A 18 47.22 17.13 -5.40
C ILE A 18 46.40 17.32 -6.68
N ASP A 19 45.18 16.81 -6.70
CA ASP A 19 44.27 16.89 -7.87
C ASP A 19 43.96 18.35 -8.22
N ARG A 20 43.75 19.21 -7.22
CA ARG A 20 43.50 20.64 -7.41
C ARG A 20 44.73 21.36 -7.98
N ALA A 21 45.95 21.02 -7.50
CA ALA A 21 47.19 21.56 -8.05
C ALA A 21 47.36 21.15 -9.50
N GLN A 22 47.11 19.90 -9.83
CA GLN A 22 47.20 19.40 -11.23
C GLN A 22 46.16 20.11 -12.12
N ALA A 23 44.91 20.26 -11.67
CA ALA A 23 43.85 20.93 -12.44
C ALA A 23 44.16 22.41 -12.73
N LEU A 24 44.88 23.07 -11.83
CA LEU A 24 45.31 24.46 -12.00
C LEU A 24 46.63 24.62 -12.72
N GLY A 25 47.38 23.53 -13.03
CA GLY A 25 48.68 23.56 -13.65
C GLY A 25 49.80 24.01 -12.73
N HIS A 26 49.68 23.72 -11.43
CA HIS A 26 50.67 24.06 -10.41
C HIS A 26 51.57 22.85 -10.14
N GLN A 27 52.90 23.00 -10.19
CA GLN A 27 53.84 21.94 -9.89
C GLN A 27 54.14 21.84 -8.39
N ALA A 28 54.19 22.99 -7.69
CA ALA A 28 54.38 23.02 -6.25
C ALA A 28 53.05 23.02 -5.49
N ILE A 29 52.83 21.99 -4.67
CA ILE A 29 51.67 21.86 -3.79
C ILE A 29 51.95 22.56 -2.47
N GLY A 30 51.41 23.75 -2.26
CA GLY A 30 51.58 24.54 -1.07
C GLY A 30 50.42 24.42 -0.09
N CYS A 31 50.51 25.18 1.05
CA CYS A 31 49.46 25.20 2.09
C CYS A 31 48.08 25.60 1.59
N ALA A 32 47.98 26.43 0.53
CA ALA A 32 46.69 26.77 -0.09
C ALA A 32 45.97 25.58 -0.72
N HIS A 33 46.72 24.69 -1.37
CA HIS A 33 46.16 23.47 -1.92
C HIS A 33 45.71 22.51 -0.81
N LEU A 34 46.54 22.39 0.28
CA LEU A 34 46.14 21.57 1.45
C LEU A 34 44.86 22.11 2.13
N LEU A 35 44.72 23.43 2.29
CA LEU A 35 43.50 24.01 2.81
C LEU A 35 42.27 23.73 1.88
N SER A 36 42.47 23.86 0.54
CA SER A 36 41.42 23.51 -0.41
C SER A 36 40.99 22.05 -0.28
N GLY A 37 41.95 21.14 -0.07
CA GLY A 37 41.69 19.73 0.17
C GLY A 37 40.95 19.47 1.49
N VAL A 38 41.33 20.14 2.57
CA VAL A 38 40.63 20.05 3.88
C VAL A 38 39.18 20.51 3.75
N LEU A 39 38.94 21.62 3.02
CA LEU A 39 37.58 22.15 2.78
C LEU A 39 36.75 21.25 1.86
N ALA A 40 37.39 20.45 1.01
CA ALA A 40 36.70 19.50 0.14
C ALA A 40 36.40 18.16 0.81
N ALA A 41 37.37 17.60 1.57
CA ALA A 41 37.21 16.28 2.19
C ALA A 41 36.46 16.32 3.53
N GLY A 42 36.44 17.48 4.20
CA GLY A 42 35.95 17.63 5.56
C GLY A 42 34.77 18.59 5.72
N GLU A 43 33.82 18.63 4.79
CA GLU A 43 32.72 19.60 4.81
C GLU A 43 31.99 19.66 6.16
N ASN A 44 31.64 18.54 6.77
CA ASN A 44 30.95 18.49 8.07
C ASN A 44 31.86 18.98 9.22
N VAL A 45 33.14 18.58 9.23
CA VAL A 45 34.10 18.97 10.27
C VAL A 45 34.42 20.48 10.20
N THR A 46 34.66 20.97 8.97
CA THR A 46 34.96 22.40 8.74
C THR A 46 33.75 23.28 9.00
N GLN A 47 32.56 22.86 8.63
CA GLN A 47 31.32 23.59 8.87
C GLN A 47 31.06 23.76 10.36
N PHE A 48 31.23 22.70 11.17
CA PHE A 48 31.14 22.80 12.63
C PHE A 48 32.17 23.74 13.21
N LEU A 49 33.44 23.54 12.84
CA LEU A 49 34.54 24.36 13.39
C LEU A 49 34.38 25.84 13.02
N PHE A 50 33.97 26.15 11.79
CA PHE A 50 33.75 27.54 11.36
C PHE A 50 32.49 28.13 11.97
N GLY A 51 31.41 27.34 12.10
CA GLY A 51 30.20 27.78 12.79
C GLY A 51 30.46 28.20 14.24
N LYS A 52 31.26 27.39 14.98
CA LYS A 52 31.62 27.67 16.35
C LYS A 52 32.61 28.83 16.48
N THR A 53 33.46 29.04 15.50
CA THR A 53 34.48 30.13 15.53
C THR A 53 34.02 31.41 14.86
N GLY A 54 32.82 31.43 14.23
CA GLY A 54 32.25 32.60 13.55
C GLY A 54 32.90 32.92 12.19
N VAL A 55 33.67 32.00 11.62
CA VAL A 55 34.30 32.17 10.32
C VAL A 55 33.27 32.06 9.18
N GLN A 56 33.25 33.07 8.31
CA GLN A 56 32.42 33.04 7.10
C GLN A 56 33.12 32.22 5.99
N GLU A 57 32.71 30.97 5.84
CA GLU A 57 33.31 30.02 4.91
C GLU A 57 33.34 30.51 3.46
N GLN A 58 32.29 31.17 2.97
CA GLN A 58 32.25 31.72 1.62
C GLN A 58 33.31 32.77 1.36
N MET A 59 33.58 33.64 2.32
CA MET A 59 34.67 34.61 2.22
C MET A 59 36.05 33.95 2.21
N LEU A 60 36.22 32.95 3.10
CA LEU A 60 37.45 32.15 3.14
C LEU A 60 37.73 31.43 1.83
N ARG A 61 36.72 30.79 1.23
CA ARG A 61 36.85 30.11 -0.06
C ARG A 61 37.20 31.09 -1.19
N ARG A 62 36.62 32.27 -1.24
CA ARG A 62 36.97 33.30 -2.24
C ARG A 62 38.40 33.80 -2.10
N ALA A 63 38.86 34.06 -0.86
CA ALA A 63 40.22 34.46 -0.62
C ALA A 63 41.24 33.38 -0.99
N LEU A 64 40.91 32.11 -0.69
CA LEU A 64 41.72 30.96 -1.05
C LEU A 64 41.78 30.77 -2.58
N ASP A 65 40.68 30.87 -3.29
CA ASP A 65 40.67 30.77 -4.77
C ASP A 65 41.48 31.91 -5.42
N SER A 66 41.37 33.13 -4.89
CA SER A 66 42.24 34.25 -5.33
C SER A 66 43.73 33.96 -5.15
N GLN A 67 44.09 33.38 -3.99
CA GLN A 67 45.47 32.99 -3.69
C GLN A 67 45.93 31.91 -4.67
N LEU A 68 45.10 30.86 -4.89
CA LEU A 68 45.43 29.76 -5.84
C LEU A 68 45.61 30.27 -7.27
N GLN A 69 44.77 31.21 -7.71
CA GLN A 69 44.89 31.80 -9.05
C GLN A 69 46.16 32.65 -9.23
N SER A 70 46.72 33.21 -8.15
CA SER A 70 47.95 34.03 -8.21
C SER A 70 49.22 33.20 -8.29
N LEU A 71 49.19 31.89 -8.09
CA LEU A 71 50.34 31.00 -8.11
C LEU A 71 50.82 30.76 -9.53
N PRO A 72 52.15 30.60 -9.75
CA PRO A 72 52.70 30.38 -11.10
C PRO A 72 52.28 29.04 -11.69
N ARG A 73 51.83 29.07 -12.95
CA ARG A 73 51.46 27.85 -13.71
C ARG A 73 52.69 27.34 -14.48
N VAL A 74 52.94 26.06 -14.37
CA VAL A 74 54.09 25.41 -15.04
C VAL A 74 53.53 24.19 -15.81
N SER A 75 53.86 24.09 -17.10
CA SER A 75 53.47 22.94 -17.92
C SER A 75 54.58 21.89 -17.93
N GLY A 76 54.27 20.67 -17.52
CA GLY A 76 55.14 19.48 -17.66
C GLY A 76 56.08 19.25 -16.48
N GLY A 77 55.67 18.55 -15.48
CA GLY A 77 56.41 18.03 -14.35
C GLY A 77 55.51 17.33 -13.36
N GLU A 78 56.04 16.37 -12.61
CA GLU A 78 55.27 15.75 -11.53
C GLU A 78 55.05 16.73 -10.38
N PRO A 79 53.83 16.80 -9.79
CA PRO A 79 53.57 17.66 -8.66
C PRO A 79 54.38 17.22 -7.43
N TYR A 80 54.90 18.17 -6.70
CA TYR A 80 55.63 17.90 -5.45
C TYR A 80 55.17 18.83 -4.32
N LEU A 81 55.21 18.34 -3.08
CA LEU A 81 54.94 19.16 -1.90
C LEU A 81 56.03 20.17 -1.67
N ASP A 82 55.71 21.44 -1.60
CA ASP A 82 56.65 22.48 -1.26
C ASP A 82 57.12 22.37 0.21
N ARG A 83 58.09 23.19 0.57
CA ARG A 83 58.64 23.16 1.92
C ARG A 83 57.59 23.56 2.98
N GLU A 84 56.78 24.56 2.69
CA GLU A 84 55.75 25.04 3.65
C GLU A 84 54.64 24.00 3.88
N ALA A 85 54.22 23.29 2.85
CA ALA A 85 53.25 22.19 2.95
C ALA A 85 53.85 20.99 3.74
N ASN A 86 55.10 20.62 3.47
CA ASN A 86 55.75 19.57 4.22
C ASN A 86 55.93 19.92 5.70
N ASP A 87 56.28 21.19 6.02
CA ASP A 87 56.37 21.68 7.41
C ASP A 87 54.98 21.69 8.08
N ALA A 88 53.94 22.04 7.37
CA ALA A 88 52.54 21.98 7.87
C ALA A 88 52.08 20.56 8.16
N LEU A 89 52.34 19.59 7.26
CA LEU A 89 52.03 18.17 7.50
C LEU A 89 52.80 17.57 8.68
N SER A 90 54.09 17.94 8.82
CA SER A 90 54.93 17.52 9.95
C SER A 90 54.40 18.12 11.29
N ARG A 91 53.95 19.37 11.28
CA ARG A 91 53.33 20.04 12.40
C ARG A 91 51.97 19.41 12.76
N ALA A 92 51.16 19.00 11.75
CA ALA A 92 49.90 18.30 12.00
C ALA A 92 50.12 16.99 12.76
N ALA A 93 51.19 16.25 12.44
CA ALA A 93 51.57 15.05 13.16
C ALA A 93 51.97 15.35 14.61
N ALA A 94 52.72 16.44 14.81
CA ALA A 94 53.12 16.87 16.17
C ALA A 94 51.91 17.36 17.00
N GLU A 95 50.96 18.07 16.41
CA GLU A 95 49.72 18.50 17.10
C GLU A 95 48.81 17.29 17.41
N ALA A 96 48.68 16.30 16.49
CA ALA A 96 47.98 15.07 16.77
C ALA A 96 48.56 14.31 17.98
N GLN A 97 49.89 14.20 18.09
CA GLN A 97 50.55 13.61 19.26
C GLN A 97 50.27 14.38 20.56
N LYS A 98 50.23 15.72 20.52
CA LYS A 98 49.90 16.55 21.70
C LYS A 98 48.44 16.35 22.15
N MET A 99 47.55 16.06 21.21
CA MET A 99 46.13 15.71 21.47
C MET A 99 45.98 14.28 21.98
N GLY A 100 47.04 13.46 21.89
CA GLY A 100 47.03 12.05 22.29
C GLY A 100 46.45 11.12 21.19
N ASP A 101 46.47 11.56 19.94
CA ASP A 101 45.95 10.82 18.78
C ASP A 101 47.02 9.89 18.19
N GLN A 102 46.61 8.78 17.64
CA GLN A 102 47.45 7.84 16.87
C GLN A 102 47.51 8.21 15.39
N PHE A 103 46.47 8.92 14.89
CA PHE A 103 46.34 9.32 13.48
C PHE A 103 46.19 10.84 13.38
N VAL A 104 46.69 11.41 12.29
CA VAL A 104 46.54 12.83 11.95
C VAL A 104 45.15 13.02 11.34
N THR A 105 44.37 13.86 12.00
CA THR A 105 42.98 14.18 11.60
C THR A 105 42.90 15.48 10.81
N LEU A 106 41.74 15.73 10.14
CA LEU A 106 41.50 16.99 9.42
C LEU A 106 41.62 18.24 10.29
N GLU A 107 41.09 18.19 11.52
CA GLU A 107 41.18 19.31 12.43
C GLU A 107 42.64 19.55 12.93
N ALA A 108 43.43 18.49 13.07
CA ALA A 108 44.87 18.62 13.36
C ALA A 108 45.61 19.25 12.14
N LEU A 109 45.23 18.88 10.92
CA LEU A 109 45.75 19.48 9.70
C LEU A 109 45.34 20.95 9.55
N LEU A 110 44.06 21.30 9.81
CA LEU A 110 43.59 22.68 9.82
C LEU A 110 44.30 23.54 10.87
N LEU A 111 44.48 23.00 12.09
CA LEU A 111 45.25 23.68 13.15
C LEU A 111 46.71 23.90 12.73
N ALA A 112 47.34 22.92 12.11
CA ALA A 112 48.72 23.05 11.63
C ALA A 112 48.87 24.09 10.51
N LEU A 113 47.87 24.19 9.62
CA LEU A 113 47.80 25.22 8.58
C LEU A 113 47.65 26.61 9.19
N LEU A 114 46.81 26.78 10.22
CA LEU A 114 46.65 28.03 10.95
C LEU A 114 47.95 28.47 11.67
N LEU A 115 48.70 27.50 12.20
CA LEU A 115 49.95 27.75 12.95
C LEU A 115 51.17 27.84 11.97
N SER A 116 51.03 27.64 10.71
CA SER A 116 52.12 27.75 9.73
C SER A 116 52.52 29.21 9.51
N LYS A 117 53.70 29.42 8.90
CA LYS A 117 54.18 30.76 8.52
C LYS A 117 53.79 31.14 7.09
N SER A 118 52.77 30.48 6.54
CA SER A 118 52.35 30.67 5.14
C SER A 118 51.33 31.83 4.98
N THR A 119 51.16 32.29 3.77
CA THR A 119 50.10 33.25 3.40
C THR A 119 48.72 32.68 3.67
N THR A 120 48.54 31.36 3.57
CA THR A 120 47.29 30.64 3.89
C THR A 120 46.95 30.78 5.39
N ALA A 121 47.93 30.74 6.27
CA ALA A 121 47.70 30.99 7.71
C ALA A 121 47.22 32.41 7.96
N GLN A 122 47.69 33.39 7.19
CA GLN A 122 47.21 34.78 7.29
C GLN A 122 45.76 34.90 6.85
N ILE A 123 45.38 34.24 5.72
CA ILE A 123 43.97 34.20 5.25
C ILE A 123 43.04 33.59 6.29
N LEU A 124 43.45 32.52 6.97
CA LEU A 124 42.66 31.89 8.05
C LEU A 124 42.49 32.86 9.25
N LYS A 125 43.55 33.59 9.62
CA LYS A 125 43.48 34.61 10.67
C LYS A 125 42.63 35.83 10.29
N ASP A 126 42.77 36.31 9.08
CA ASP A 126 41.97 37.42 8.54
C ASP A 126 40.50 37.08 8.43
N ALA A 127 40.17 35.78 8.21
CA ALA A 127 38.83 35.25 8.30
C ALA A 127 38.28 35.12 9.75
N GLY A 128 39.09 35.50 10.76
CA GLY A 128 38.66 35.48 12.15
C GLY A 128 39.03 34.22 12.95
N LEU A 129 39.79 33.28 12.36
CA LEU A 129 40.16 32.03 13.03
C LEU A 129 41.33 32.26 13.98
N SER A 130 41.14 32.09 15.28
CA SER A 130 42.20 32.12 16.27
C SER A 130 42.55 30.72 16.76
N GLU A 131 43.84 30.53 17.18
CA GLU A 131 44.27 29.24 17.72
C GLU A 131 43.43 28.79 18.90
N GLN A 132 43.15 29.71 19.83
CA GLN A 132 42.40 29.40 21.06
C GLN A 132 40.96 28.97 20.75
N ALA A 133 40.28 29.70 19.86
CA ALA A 133 38.92 29.39 19.45
C ALA A 133 38.86 28.05 18.70
N LEU A 134 39.84 27.79 17.78
CA LEU A 134 39.90 26.53 17.05
C LEU A 134 40.16 25.33 17.97
N ARG A 135 41.11 25.45 18.95
CA ARG A 135 41.36 24.39 19.93
C ARG A 135 40.11 24.08 20.78
N GLN A 136 39.38 25.12 21.19
CA GLN A 136 38.14 24.95 21.92
C GLN A 136 37.06 24.27 21.07
N ALA A 137 36.89 24.71 19.83
CA ALA A 137 35.94 24.09 18.89
C ALA A 137 36.31 22.62 18.58
N ILE A 138 37.60 22.29 18.43
CA ILE A 138 38.06 20.90 18.26
C ILE A 138 37.72 20.04 19.49
N LYS A 139 37.88 20.59 20.69
CA LYS A 139 37.54 19.88 21.92
C LYS A 139 36.05 19.62 22.02
N GLU A 140 35.21 20.55 21.61
CA GLU A 140 33.75 20.40 21.55
C GLU A 140 33.33 19.39 20.46
N LEU A 141 33.93 19.47 19.26
CA LEU A 141 33.68 18.54 18.16
C LEU A 141 33.92 17.07 18.54
N ARG A 142 35.02 16.85 19.27
CA ARG A 142 35.48 15.50 19.65
C ARG A 142 34.78 14.94 20.87
N GLY A 143 34.15 15.78 21.72
CA GLY A 143 33.54 15.31 22.97
C GLY A 143 34.50 14.55 23.90
N GLY A 144 35.83 14.79 23.79
CA GLY A 144 36.85 14.07 24.55
C GLY A 144 37.38 12.79 23.91
N GLN A 145 36.94 12.42 22.73
CA GLN A 145 37.42 11.26 21.98
C GLN A 145 38.82 11.51 21.38
N LYS A 146 39.61 10.43 21.28
CA LYS A 146 40.95 10.44 20.64
C LYS A 146 40.89 9.71 19.31
N ALA A 147 41.65 10.19 18.32
CA ALA A 147 41.72 9.52 17.02
C ALA A 147 42.61 8.26 17.12
N ALA A 148 41.98 7.13 17.42
CA ALA A 148 42.63 5.83 17.57
C ALA A 148 42.51 4.93 16.31
N SER A 149 41.64 5.26 15.34
CA SER A 149 41.46 4.55 14.08
C SER A 149 41.54 5.50 12.89
N GLN A 150 41.73 4.94 11.67
CA GLN A 150 41.75 5.73 10.44
C GLN A 150 40.40 6.35 10.08
N GLY A 151 39.27 5.83 10.60
CA GLY A 151 37.90 6.32 10.42
C GLY A 151 37.41 7.24 11.56
N SER A 152 38.29 7.77 12.41
CA SER A 152 37.89 8.49 13.64
C SER A 152 37.03 9.73 13.39
N GLU A 153 37.15 10.43 12.26
CA GLU A 153 36.28 11.58 11.93
C GLU A 153 34.82 11.17 11.59
N ASP A 154 34.61 9.94 11.17
CA ASP A 154 33.24 9.45 10.92
C ASP A 154 32.47 9.20 12.22
N THR A 155 33.22 9.07 13.34
CA THR A 155 32.64 8.84 14.69
C THR A 155 32.26 10.11 15.43
N TYR A 156 32.67 11.30 14.97
CA TYR A 156 32.31 12.58 15.58
C TYR A 156 30.88 12.97 15.25
N GLN A 157 30.13 13.43 16.25
CA GLN A 157 28.72 13.82 16.13
C GLN A 157 27.87 12.69 15.56
N ALA A 158 28.10 11.47 16.03
CA ALA A 158 27.42 10.28 15.53
C ALA A 158 25.90 10.38 15.66
N LEU A 159 25.39 11.04 16.73
CA LEU A 159 23.94 11.27 16.89
C LEU A 159 23.36 12.17 15.80
N GLU A 160 24.04 13.25 15.42
CA GLU A 160 23.55 14.15 14.36
C GLU A 160 23.61 13.50 12.97
N LYS A 161 24.57 12.57 12.75
CA LYS A 161 24.73 11.87 11.47
C LYS A 161 23.79 10.68 11.32
N TYR A 162 23.55 9.95 12.39
CA TYR A 162 22.88 8.63 12.34
C TYR A 162 21.58 8.57 13.15
N ALA A 163 21.12 9.71 13.71
CA ALA A 163 19.85 9.75 14.43
C ALA A 163 19.13 11.10 14.22
N ARG A 164 17.81 11.05 14.24
CA ARG A 164 16.96 12.25 14.15
C ARG A 164 16.54 12.69 15.53
N ASN A 165 16.61 13.98 15.82
CA ASN A 165 16.16 14.53 17.10
C ASN A 165 14.66 14.85 17.07
N LEU A 166 13.84 13.93 17.56
CA LEU A 166 12.37 14.06 17.55
C LEU A 166 11.88 15.25 18.42
N VAL A 167 12.59 15.62 19.48
CA VAL A 167 12.22 16.77 20.32
C VAL A 167 12.45 18.08 19.57
N SER A 168 13.53 18.18 18.77
CA SER A 168 13.74 19.34 17.90
C SER A 168 12.68 19.43 16.80
N GLU A 169 12.39 18.31 16.12
CA GLU A 169 11.35 18.24 15.09
C GLU A 169 9.97 18.60 15.65
N ALA A 170 9.65 18.15 16.88
CA ALA A 170 8.43 18.53 17.58
C ALA A 170 8.34 20.03 17.86
N ARG A 171 9.47 20.68 18.24
CA ARG A 171 9.53 22.13 18.44
C ARG A 171 9.33 22.90 17.14
N GLU A 172 9.81 22.36 16.04
CA GLU A 172 9.69 22.94 14.70
C GLU A 172 8.30 22.66 14.07
N GLY A 173 7.44 21.87 14.74
CA GLY A 173 6.11 21.50 14.22
C GLY A 173 6.13 20.52 13.04
N LYS A 174 7.24 19.81 12.84
CA LYS A 174 7.40 18.86 11.71
C LYS A 174 6.75 17.51 11.96
N LEU A 175 6.47 17.17 13.22
CA LEU A 175 5.85 15.88 13.56
C LEU A 175 4.33 15.92 13.37
N ASP A 176 3.76 14.77 13.04
CA ASP A 176 2.32 14.61 12.94
C ASP A 176 1.63 14.61 14.30
N PRO A 177 0.39 15.12 14.42
CA PRO A 177 -0.35 15.03 15.66
C PRO A 177 -0.67 13.58 16.00
N VAL A 178 -0.41 13.18 17.24
CA VAL A 178 -0.66 11.82 17.73
C VAL A 178 -1.98 11.80 18.50
N ILE A 179 -2.90 10.96 18.07
CA ILE A 179 -4.26 10.87 18.59
C ILE A 179 -4.53 9.41 19.00
N GLY A 180 -5.26 9.22 20.10
CA GLY A 180 -5.76 7.91 20.53
C GLY A 180 -4.69 6.94 21.08
N ARG A 181 -3.50 7.44 21.44
CA ARG A 181 -2.40 6.63 22.00
C ARG A 181 -1.97 7.06 23.41
N ASP A 182 -2.88 7.67 24.16
CA ASP A 182 -2.60 8.23 25.47
C ASP A 182 -2.21 7.18 26.51
N GLU A 183 -2.82 6.02 26.48
CA GLU A 183 -2.55 4.92 27.43
C GLU A 183 -1.16 4.32 27.20
N GLU A 184 -0.79 4.06 25.95
CA GLU A 184 0.52 3.52 25.58
C GLU A 184 1.62 4.53 25.91
N ILE A 185 1.44 5.81 25.56
CA ILE A 185 2.40 6.88 25.91
C ILE A 185 2.55 6.98 27.43
N ARG A 186 1.46 6.96 28.20
CA ARG A 186 1.49 6.96 29.66
C ARG A 186 2.27 5.75 30.19
N ARG A 187 2.04 4.57 29.59
CA ARG A 187 2.76 3.36 29.96
C ARG A 187 4.25 3.45 29.67
N VAL A 188 4.64 3.99 28.52
CA VAL A 188 6.04 4.28 28.17
C VAL A 188 6.67 5.23 29.19
N LEU A 189 5.99 6.33 29.54
CA LEU A 189 6.46 7.28 30.56
C LEU A 189 6.67 6.63 31.94
N GLN A 190 5.73 5.76 32.36
CA GLN A 190 5.88 5.02 33.61
C GLN A 190 7.10 4.10 33.60
N ILE A 191 7.35 3.40 32.49
CA ILE A 191 8.49 2.48 32.36
C ILE A 191 9.79 3.27 32.36
N LEU A 192 9.90 4.35 31.59
CA LEU A 192 11.09 5.22 31.54
C LEU A 192 11.44 5.84 32.90
N SER A 193 10.45 6.03 33.78
CA SER A 193 10.63 6.57 35.13
C SER A 193 11.04 5.51 36.18
N ARG A 194 11.09 4.22 35.82
CA ARG A 194 11.49 3.15 36.75
C ARG A 194 12.99 3.16 37.02
N ARG A 195 13.36 2.60 38.15
CA ARG A 195 14.77 2.43 38.54
C ARG A 195 15.45 1.29 37.77
N THR A 196 14.72 0.22 37.49
CA THR A 196 15.18 -0.97 36.78
C THR A 196 14.12 -1.37 35.77
N LYS A 197 14.51 -2.10 34.71
CA LYS A 197 13.64 -2.42 33.57
C LYS A 197 12.97 -1.16 33.01
N ASN A 198 13.75 -0.14 32.79
CA ASN A 198 13.33 1.20 32.39
C ASN A 198 13.40 1.42 30.86
N ASN A 199 13.58 0.37 30.08
CA ASN A 199 13.55 0.41 28.63
C ASN A 199 12.23 -0.21 28.15
N PRO A 200 11.28 0.56 27.63
CA PRO A 200 10.08 0.01 27.00
C PRO A 200 10.41 -0.60 25.64
N ILE A 201 9.71 -1.69 25.31
CA ILE A 201 9.68 -2.24 23.96
C ILE A 201 8.24 -2.29 23.49
N LEU A 202 7.95 -1.58 22.39
CA LEU A 202 6.66 -1.50 21.74
C LEU A 202 6.50 -2.74 20.86
N ILE A 203 5.48 -3.55 21.13
CA ILE A 203 5.19 -4.78 20.40
C ILE A 203 3.83 -4.64 19.72
N GLY A 204 3.79 -4.75 18.41
CA GLY A 204 2.56 -4.65 17.63
C GLY A 204 2.82 -4.97 16.17
N GLU A 205 1.75 -5.22 15.44
CA GLU A 205 1.81 -5.51 14.02
C GLU A 205 2.30 -4.28 13.21
N PRO A 206 2.84 -4.47 11.98
CA PRO A 206 3.23 -3.35 11.12
C PRO A 206 2.04 -2.42 10.86
N GLY A 207 2.27 -1.09 10.88
CA GLY A 207 1.21 -0.11 10.61
C GLY A 207 0.27 0.20 11.77
N THR A 208 0.46 -0.37 12.99
CA THR A 208 -0.34 -0.04 14.18
C THR A 208 0.04 1.27 14.86
N GLY A 209 1.05 2.00 14.37
CA GLY A 209 1.44 3.32 14.89
C GLY A 209 2.45 3.28 16.06
N LYS A 210 3.34 2.27 16.11
CA LYS A 210 4.42 2.20 17.13
C LYS A 210 5.31 3.44 17.14
N THR A 211 5.73 3.91 15.97
CA THR A 211 6.58 5.11 15.82
C THR A 211 5.83 6.37 16.25
N ALA A 212 4.53 6.49 15.94
CA ALA A 212 3.69 7.61 16.38
C ALA A 212 3.64 7.78 17.91
N ILE A 213 3.65 6.68 18.68
CA ILE A 213 3.71 6.74 20.16
C ILE A 213 4.96 7.47 20.63
N VAL A 214 6.09 7.24 19.96
CA VAL A 214 7.37 7.86 20.30
C VAL A 214 7.39 9.34 19.89
N GLU A 215 6.80 9.67 18.74
CA GLU A 215 6.61 11.05 18.30
C GLU A 215 5.66 11.81 19.24
N GLY A 216 4.58 11.19 19.70
CA GLY A 216 3.70 11.74 20.73
C GLY A 216 4.40 11.99 22.06
N LEU A 217 5.32 11.10 22.45
CA LEU A 217 6.19 11.31 23.62
C LEU A 217 7.08 12.57 23.44
N ALA A 218 7.67 12.76 22.25
CA ALA A 218 8.47 13.96 21.96
C ALA A 218 7.63 15.24 22.05
N GLN A 219 6.40 15.23 21.52
CA GLN A 219 5.46 16.36 21.62
C GLN A 219 5.10 16.66 23.08
N ARG A 220 4.86 15.64 23.92
CA ARG A 220 4.59 15.84 25.36
C ARG A 220 5.80 16.38 26.11
N ILE A 221 7.02 15.97 25.76
CA ILE A 221 8.26 16.53 26.33
C ILE A 221 8.34 18.05 26.04
N VAL A 222 8.07 18.46 24.79
CA VAL A 222 8.08 19.86 24.36
C VAL A 222 7.02 20.68 25.09
N ARG A 223 5.82 20.12 25.31
CA ARG A 223 4.73 20.77 26.06
C ARG A 223 4.95 20.78 27.58
N GLY A 224 5.92 20.01 28.06
CA GLY A 224 6.15 19.84 29.50
C GLY A 224 5.18 18.90 30.21
N ASP A 225 4.33 18.19 29.45
CA ASP A 225 3.33 17.22 29.95
C ASP A 225 3.97 15.84 30.19
N VAL A 226 5.05 15.83 30.95
CA VAL A 226 5.81 14.64 31.34
C VAL A 226 6.30 14.76 32.78
N PRO A 227 6.62 13.64 33.46
CA PRO A 227 7.25 13.68 34.78
C PRO A 227 8.53 14.55 34.79
N GLU A 228 8.83 15.18 35.95
CA GLU A 228 9.90 16.15 36.09
C GLU A 228 11.28 15.63 35.60
N ASN A 229 11.55 14.34 35.84
CA ASN A 229 12.79 13.68 35.44
C ASN A 229 12.92 13.46 33.91
N LEU A 230 11.87 13.75 33.12
CA LEU A 230 11.87 13.59 31.66
C LEU A 230 11.76 14.92 30.90
N LYS A 231 11.44 16.05 31.56
CA LYS A 231 11.22 17.36 30.92
C LYS A 231 12.40 17.85 30.08
N ASN A 232 13.62 17.57 30.53
CA ASN A 232 14.85 18.05 29.88
C ASN A 232 15.54 16.98 29.04
N LYS A 233 14.87 15.87 28.78
CA LYS A 233 15.47 14.80 27.99
C LYS A 233 15.34 15.10 26.51
N GLN A 234 16.35 14.66 25.75
CA GLN A 234 16.30 14.61 24.29
C GLN A 234 15.91 13.21 23.85
N LEU A 235 15.12 13.10 22.80
CA LEU A 235 14.67 11.84 22.22
C LEU A 235 15.17 11.75 20.78
N TYR A 236 16.05 10.80 20.53
CA TYR A 236 16.64 10.56 19.22
C TYR A 236 16.11 9.26 18.62
N SER A 237 15.73 9.29 17.36
CA SER A 237 15.37 8.11 16.57
C SER A 237 16.57 7.65 15.74
N LEU A 238 17.06 6.44 15.98
CA LEU A 238 18.20 5.86 15.28
C LEU A 238 17.82 5.50 13.84
N ASP A 239 18.59 6.00 12.88
CA ASP A 239 18.43 5.67 11.47
C ASP A 239 19.35 4.49 11.09
N MET A 240 18.75 3.30 11.00
CA MET A 240 19.44 2.07 10.61
C MET A 240 19.97 2.13 9.18
N GLY A 241 19.24 2.82 8.27
CA GLY A 241 19.66 3.02 6.88
C GLY A 241 20.93 3.84 6.78
N ALA A 242 21.00 4.95 7.51
CA ALA A 242 22.18 5.82 7.57
C ALA A 242 23.40 5.11 8.18
N LEU A 243 23.21 4.26 9.19
CA LEU A 243 24.29 3.47 9.79
C LEU A 243 24.91 2.46 8.81
N VAL A 244 24.12 1.86 7.95
CA VAL A 244 24.57 0.83 6.99
C VAL A 244 25.04 1.45 5.66
N ALA A 245 24.48 2.59 5.27
CA ALA A 245 24.80 3.25 3.99
C ALA A 245 26.30 3.58 3.88
N GLY A 246 26.91 3.12 2.79
CA GLY A 246 28.35 3.36 2.52
C GLY A 246 29.33 2.58 3.38
N ALA A 247 28.89 1.74 4.33
CA ALA A 247 29.78 0.84 5.07
C ALA A 247 30.26 -0.31 4.16
N LYS A 248 31.53 -0.27 3.80
CA LYS A 248 32.16 -1.30 2.93
C LYS A 248 32.50 -2.58 3.69
N TYR A 249 32.69 -2.49 5.00
CA TYR A 249 33.07 -3.60 5.86
C TYR A 249 32.23 -3.62 7.14
N LYS A 250 32.02 -4.82 7.69
CA LYS A 250 31.28 -5.06 8.95
C LYS A 250 31.76 -4.19 10.12
N GLY A 251 33.07 -3.95 10.21
CA GLY A 251 33.66 -3.15 11.28
C GLY A 251 33.24 -1.69 11.28
N GLU A 252 32.96 -1.09 10.13
CA GLU A 252 32.55 0.31 10.03
C GLU A 252 31.16 0.55 10.65
N PHE A 253 30.20 -0.34 10.38
CA PHE A 253 28.88 -0.31 11.03
C PHE A 253 28.98 -0.43 12.56
N GLU A 254 29.80 -1.37 13.04
CA GLU A 254 30.00 -1.58 14.47
C GLU A 254 30.66 -0.36 15.15
N GLU A 255 31.61 0.30 14.50
CA GLU A 255 32.22 1.56 14.96
C GLU A 255 31.23 2.71 15.02
N ARG A 256 30.39 2.89 13.97
CA ARG A 256 29.35 3.91 13.93
C ARG A 256 28.33 3.72 15.07
N LEU A 257 27.82 2.49 15.24
CA LEU A 257 26.89 2.16 16.31
C LEU A 257 27.50 2.36 17.69
N LYS A 258 28.77 1.93 17.91
CA LYS A 258 29.49 2.20 19.15
C LYS A 258 29.63 3.68 19.44
N SER A 259 29.87 4.51 18.43
CA SER A 259 29.98 5.95 18.56
C SER A 259 28.67 6.58 19.00
N VAL A 260 27.53 6.19 18.37
CA VAL A 260 26.21 6.64 18.82
C VAL A 260 25.94 6.25 20.28
N ILE A 261 26.23 5.01 20.68
CA ILE A 261 26.01 4.53 22.04
C ILE A 261 26.91 5.28 23.02
N ASN A 262 28.17 5.56 22.66
CA ASN A 262 29.09 6.32 23.51
C ASN A 262 28.60 7.75 23.71
N GLU A 263 28.09 8.43 22.68
CA GLU A 263 27.53 9.79 22.85
C GLU A 263 26.28 9.77 23.75
N VAL A 264 25.39 8.78 23.58
CA VAL A 264 24.21 8.63 24.44
C VAL A 264 24.60 8.36 25.90
N THR A 265 25.61 7.52 26.16
CA THR A 265 26.06 7.20 27.52
C THR A 265 26.78 8.36 28.16
N GLN A 266 27.57 9.14 27.41
CA GLN A 266 28.24 10.37 27.90
C GLN A 266 27.27 11.48 28.30
N ALA A 267 26.05 11.47 27.72
CA ALA A 267 24.99 12.40 28.11
C ALA A 267 24.34 12.08 29.46
N GLU A 268 24.89 11.12 30.24
CA GLU A 268 24.49 10.77 31.61
C GLU A 268 22.97 10.58 31.77
N GLY A 269 22.38 9.94 30.82
CA GLY A 269 20.93 9.70 30.77
C GLY A 269 20.11 10.93 30.32
N GLY A 270 20.71 11.97 29.76
CA GLY A 270 20.05 13.12 29.12
C GLY A 270 19.33 12.77 27.82
N ILE A 271 19.73 11.66 27.23
CA ILE A 271 19.24 11.20 25.92
C ILE A 271 18.48 9.88 26.07
N ILE A 272 17.38 9.77 25.35
CA ILE A 272 16.62 8.53 25.14
C ILE A 272 16.76 8.16 23.68
N LEU A 273 17.18 6.93 23.38
CA LEU A 273 17.37 6.44 22.02
C LEU A 273 16.18 5.56 21.60
N PHE A 274 15.46 5.98 20.59
CA PHE A 274 14.45 5.14 19.95
C PHE A 274 15.09 4.30 18.83
N ILE A 275 14.81 3.02 18.84
CA ILE A 275 15.30 2.05 17.85
C ILE A 275 14.11 1.33 17.26
N ASP A 276 13.73 1.74 16.05
CA ASP A 276 12.70 1.02 15.31
C ASP A 276 13.28 -0.28 14.76
N GLU A 277 12.43 -1.29 14.59
CA GLU A 277 12.84 -2.64 14.18
C GLU A 277 14.06 -3.17 14.96
N ILE A 278 14.06 -2.97 16.27
CA ILE A 278 15.21 -3.31 17.16
C ILE A 278 15.68 -4.76 17.01
N HIS A 279 14.83 -5.66 16.50
CA HIS A 279 15.15 -7.05 16.20
C HIS A 279 16.26 -7.17 15.13
N THR A 280 16.40 -6.20 14.24
CA THR A 280 17.47 -6.18 13.23
C THR A 280 18.86 -6.12 13.84
N LEU A 281 18.98 -5.43 14.98
CA LEU A 281 20.24 -5.36 15.76
C LEU A 281 20.49 -6.62 16.58
N VAL A 282 19.43 -7.36 16.96
CA VAL A 282 19.52 -8.53 17.84
C VAL A 282 19.60 -9.84 17.04
N GLY A 283 18.95 -9.91 15.91
CA GLY A 283 18.77 -11.13 15.13
C GLY A 283 19.80 -11.40 14.05
N ALA A 284 20.61 -10.44 13.72
CA ALA A 284 21.57 -10.49 12.61
C ALA A 284 22.75 -11.49 12.81
N GLY A 285 22.84 -12.18 13.95
CA GLY A 285 24.00 -12.99 14.36
C GLY A 285 24.00 -14.49 13.93
N LYS A 286 23.06 -15.00 13.12
CA LYS A 286 22.97 -16.44 12.82
C LYS A 286 23.37 -16.87 11.40
N GLY A 287 23.78 -15.97 10.53
CA GLY A 287 24.35 -16.30 9.20
C GLY A 287 25.85 -16.02 9.15
N GLU A 288 26.62 -16.77 8.37
CA GLU A 288 28.02 -16.46 8.10
C GLU A 288 28.12 -15.03 7.53
N GLY A 289 28.57 -14.06 8.37
CA GLY A 289 28.67 -12.65 8.02
C GLY A 289 27.67 -11.70 8.69
N ALA A 290 26.75 -12.19 9.52
CA ALA A 290 25.69 -11.37 10.15
C ALA A 290 26.23 -10.54 11.34
N MET A 291 25.68 -9.32 11.49
CA MET A 291 26.07 -8.31 12.48
C MET A 291 25.61 -8.69 13.88
N ASP A 292 26.52 -8.80 14.85
CA ASP A 292 26.18 -9.04 16.26
C ASP A 292 26.15 -7.71 17.03
N ALA A 293 25.30 -6.79 16.61
CA ALA A 293 25.09 -5.50 17.25
C ALA A 293 24.52 -5.62 18.67
N ALA A 294 23.88 -6.75 18.98
CA ALA A 294 23.38 -7.04 20.34
C ALA A 294 24.50 -7.03 21.38
N ASN A 295 25.69 -7.50 21.04
CA ASN A 295 26.82 -7.51 21.97
C ASN A 295 27.36 -6.12 22.28
N ILE A 296 27.08 -5.14 21.43
CA ILE A 296 27.44 -3.73 21.65
C ILE A 296 26.43 -3.06 22.61
N LEU A 297 25.12 -3.37 22.44
CA LEU A 297 24.04 -2.80 23.26
C LEU A 297 23.99 -3.40 24.67
N LYS A 298 24.19 -4.72 24.79
CA LYS A 298 24.04 -5.44 26.08
C LYS A 298 24.82 -4.85 27.25
N PRO A 299 26.08 -4.45 27.12
CA PRO A 299 26.83 -3.86 28.23
C PRO A 299 26.26 -2.53 28.74
N ALA A 300 25.88 -1.64 27.81
CA ALA A 300 25.32 -0.32 28.16
C ALA A 300 23.92 -0.45 28.78
N LEU A 301 23.08 -1.35 28.25
CA LEU A 301 21.78 -1.71 28.84
C LEU A 301 21.93 -2.38 30.21
N ALA A 302 22.95 -3.23 30.39
CA ALA A 302 23.20 -3.94 31.63
C ALA A 302 23.59 -3.01 32.77
N ARG A 303 24.41 -1.98 32.48
CA ARG A 303 24.83 -0.97 33.44
C ARG A 303 23.76 0.12 33.67
N GLY A 304 22.70 0.17 32.85
CA GLY A 304 21.67 1.21 32.92
C GLY A 304 22.12 2.57 32.38
N GLU A 305 23.22 2.59 31.64
CA GLU A 305 23.80 3.78 31.02
C GLU A 305 23.04 4.20 29.76
N LEU A 306 22.44 3.21 29.03
CA LEU A 306 21.63 3.44 27.88
C LEU A 306 20.13 3.38 28.24
N ARG A 307 19.41 4.46 27.96
CA ARG A 307 17.94 4.49 27.97
C ARG A 307 17.45 4.38 26.56
N SER A 308 16.66 3.35 26.26
CA SER A 308 16.16 3.10 24.92
C SER A 308 14.68 2.72 24.92
N ILE A 309 14.03 3.07 23.82
CA ILE A 309 12.69 2.59 23.45
C ILE A 309 12.90 1.71 22.23
N GLY A 310 12.49 0.44 22.27
CA GLY A 310 12.53 -0.45 21.12
C GLY A 310 11.14 -0.55 20.49
N ALA A 311 11.08 -0.83 19.19
CA ALA A 311 9.85 -1.24 18.51
C ALA A 311 10.10 -2.51 17.69
N THR A 312 9.13 -3.43 17.68
CA THR A 312 9.23 -4.70 16.95
C THR A 312 7.83 -5.32 16.77
N THR A 313 7.73 -6.40 15.97
CA THR A 313 6.51 -7.21 15.88
C THR A 313 6.48 -8.30 16.97
N LEU A 314 5.32 -8.92 17.19
CA LEU A 314 5.19 -10.00 18.16
C LEU A 314 6.03 -11.23 17.77
N GLU A 315 6.00 -11.59 16.49
CA GLU A 315 6.76 -12.74 15.96
C GLU A 315 8.27 -12.55 16.17
N GLU A 316 8.77 -11.37 15.85
CA GLU A 316 10.19 -11.01 15.97
C GLU A 316 10.63 -10.91 17.43
N TYR A 317 9.75 -10.37 18.29
CA TYR A 317 9.99 -10.37 19.73
C TYR A 317 10.18 -11.79 20.28
N GLN A 318 9.28 -12.70 19.96
CA GLN A 318 9.36 -14.10 20.37
C GLN A 318 10.60 -14.80 19.80
N LYS A 319 10.95 -14.52 18.56
CA LYS A 319 12.07 -15.16 17.86
C LYS A 319 13.45 -14.69 18.39
N TYR A 320 13.58 -13.41 18.72
CA TYR A 320 14.88 -12.79 19.03
C TYR A 320 15.04 -12.34 20.47
N PHE A 321 13.99 -11.78 21.12
CA PHE A 321 14.08 -11.23 22.48
C PHE A 321 13.78 -12.25 23.57
N GLU A 322 12.73 -13.07 23.47
CA GLU A 322 12.37 -14.06 24.49
C GLU A 322 13.45 -15.15 24.66
N LYS A 323 14.19 -15.42 23.59
CA LYS A 323 15.30 -16.39 23.61
C LYS A 323 16.56 -15.83 24.27
N ASP A 324 16.70 -14.51 24.34
CA ASP A 324 17.83 -13.84 24.98
C ASP A 324 17.44 -13.29 26.36
N LYS A 325 17.65 -14.11 27.40
CA LYS A 325 17.30 -13.76 28.79
C LYS A 325 17.98 -12.50 29.33
N ALA A 326 19.07 -12.05 28.71
CA ALA A 326 19.76 -10.82 29.12
C ALA A 326 18.99 -9.58 28.63
N LEU A 327 18.45 -9.61 27.41
CA LEU A 327 17.60 -8.55 26.86
C LEU A 327 16.21 -8.57 27.49
N GLU A 328 15.56 -9.73 27.60
CA GLU A 328 14.25 -9.89 28.24
C GLU A 328 14.17 -9.24 29.63
N ARG A 329 15.24 -9.37 30.43
CA ARG A 329 15.31 -8.76 31.76
C ARG A 329 15.50 -7.26 31.78
N ARG A 330 15.83 -6.64 30.66
CA ARG A 330 16.13 -5.21 30.54
C ARG A 330 15.00 -4.42 29.91
N PHE A 331 14.21 -5.05 29.06
CA PHE A 331 13.07 -4.44 28.41
C PHE A 331 11.76 -4.79 29.12
N GLN A 332 10.82 -3.85 29.06
CA GLN A 332 9.44 -4.03 29.51
C GLN A 332 8.51 -3.86 28.33
N THR A 333 7.69 -4.86 28.08
CA THR A 333 6.77 -4.88 26.95
C THR A 333 5.62 -3.88 27.10
N VAL A 334 5.27 -3.24 26.00
CA VAL A 334 4.08 -2.40 25.82
C VAL A 334 3.42 -2.90 24.53
N THR A 335 2.25 -3.50 24.64
CA THR A 335 1.49 -3.97 23.48
C THR A 335 0.85 -2.78 22.79
N VAL A 336 0.93 -2.75 21.48
CA VAL A 336 0.34 -1.74 20.61
C VAL A 336 -0.61 -2.45 19.67
N ASP A 337 -1.87 -2.50 20.08
CA ASP A 337 -2.93 -3.16 19.32
C ASP A 337 -3.41 -2.29 18.16
N GLU A 338 -4.07 -2.94 17.18
CA GLU A 338 -4.78 -2.23 16.10
C GLU A 338 -5.86 -1.34 16.74
N PRO A 339 -5.95 -0.03 16.38
CA PRO A 339 -6.99 0.84 16.91
C PRO A 339 -8.37 0.39 16.44
N THR A 340 -9.40 0.74 17.24
CA THR A 340 -10.79 0.54 16.81
C THR A 340 -11.10 1.39 15.58
N PRO A 341 -12.11 1.05 14.76
CA PRO A 341 -12.52 1.90 13.64
C PRO A 341 -12.83 3.34 14.05
N GLU A 342 -13.46 3.55 15.21
CA GLU A 342 -13.77 4.90 15.74
C GLU A 342 -12.49 5.69 16.07
N ASP A 343 -11.52 5.04 16.69
CA ASP A 343 -10.22 5.66 16.98
C ASP A 343 -9.45 5.96 15.68
N ALA A 344 -9.48 5.05 14.71
CA ALA A 344 -8.85 5.26 13.41
C ALA A 344 -9.48 6.44 12.65
N ILE A 345 -10.81 6.61 12.68
CA ILE A 345 -11.48 7.80 12.10
C ILE A 345 -10.98 9.07 12.78
N SER A 346 -10.84 9.06 14.11
CA SER A 346 -10.35 10.21 14.88
C SER A 346 -8.90 10.54 14.51
N ILE A 347 -8.04 9.52 14.31
CA ILE A 347 -6.65 9.68 13.86
C ILE A 347 -6.62 10.32 12.46
N LEU A 348 -7.37 9.79 11.50
CA LEU A 348 -7.40 10.32 10.14
C LEU A 348 -7.94 11.76 10.08
N ARG A 349 -8.95 12.09 10.89
CA ARG A 349 -9.43 13.48 11.02
C ARG A 349 -8.35 14.43 11.50
N GLY A 350 -7.48 13.98 12.43
CA GLY A 350 -6.36 14.78 12.90
C GLY A 350 -5.23 14.94 11.87
N LEU A 351 -5.08 13.99 10.96
CA LEU A 351 -4.09 14.03 9.88
C LEU A 351 -4.61 14.76 8.63
N LYS A 352 -5.95 14.89 8.49
CA LYS A 352 -6.63 15.41 7.31
C LYS A 352 -6.01 16.69 6.76
N GLU A 353 -5.84 17.72 7.61
CA GLU A 353 -5.35 19.05 7.18
C GLU A 353 -3.94 18.94 6.55
N LYS A 354 -3.06 18.08 7.05
CA LYS A 354 -1.72 17.87 6.48
C LYS A 354 -1.76 17.23 5.11
N TYR A 355 -2.61 16.21 4.90
CA TYR A 355 -2.78 15.57 3.60
C TYR A 355 -3.47 16.48 2.59
N GLU A 356 -4.49 17.24 3.01
CA GLU A 356 -5.13 18.27 2.18
C GLU A 356 -4.12 19.31 1.67
N ASN A 357 -3.21 19.74 2.54
CA ASN A 357 -2.17 20.71 2.19
C ASN A 357 -1.09 20.10 1.29
N HIS A 358 -0.68 18.85 1.56
CA HIS A 358 0.34 18.18 0.75
C HIS A 358 -0.13 17.92 -0.69
N HIS A 359 -1.37 17.45 -0.85
CA HIS A 359 -1.94 17.14 -2.16
C HIS A 359 -2.70 18.31 -2.79
N HIS A 360 -2.94 19.37 -2.04
CA HIS A 360 -3.70 20.54 -2.49
C HIS A 360 -5.13 20.21 -2.91
N VAL A 361 -5.76 19.23 -2.22
CA VAL A 361 -7.13 18.80 -2.43
C VAL A 361 -7.89 18.81 -1.11
N ARG A 362 -9.20 18.84 -1.16
CA ARG A 362 -10.06 18.72 0.02
C ARG A 362 -10.47 17.27 0.21
N ILE A 363 -10.57 16.80 1.46
CA ILE A 363 -10.99 15.44 1.80
C ILE A 363 -12.31 15.54 2.55
N GLN A 364 -13.38 14.92 2.05
CA GLN A 364 -14.66 14.87 2.75
C GLN A 364 -14.57 14.01 4.01
N ASP A 365 -15.35 14.33 5.05
CA ASP A 365 -15.39 13.51 6.27
C ASP A 365 -15.93 12.10 5.98
N ASP A 366 -16.92 12.00 5.09
CA ASP A 366 -17.46 10.72 4.62
C ASP A 366 -16.40 9.88 3.89
N ALA A 367 -15.44 10.51 3.21
CA ALA A 367 -14.31 9.80 2.59
C ALA A 367 -13.37 9.21 3.67
N ILE A 368 -13.14 9.91 4.77
CA ILE A 368 -12.38 9.40 5.92
C ILE A 368 -13.07 8.19 6.53
N ILE A 369 -14.38 8.30 6.79
CA ILE A 369 -15.19 7.20 7.30
C ILE A 369 -15.17 6.01 6.35
N ALA A 370 -15.28 6.27 5.03
CA ALA A 370 -15.17 5.24 4.00
C ALA A 370 -13.78 4.58 3.99
N ALA A 371 -12.68 5.35 4.09
CA ALA A 371 -11.32 4.83 4.11
C ALA A 371 -11.11 3.83 5.26
N VAL A 372 -11.57 4.16 6.45
CA VAL A 372 -11.48 3.27 7.62
C VAL A 372 -12.36 2.04 7.45
N ASN A 373 -13.64 2.22 7.14
CA ASN A 373 -14.59 1.10 7.06
C ASN A 373 -14.28 0.15 5.91
N LEU A 374 -13.95 0.68 4.73
CA LEU A 374 -13.62 -0.13 3.57
C LEU A 374 -12.27 -0.85 3.76
N SER A 375 -11.25 -0.17 4.31
CA SER A 375 -9.99 -0.84 4.59
C SER A 375 -10.12 -1.92 5.67
N HIS A 376 -10.89 -1.66 6.73
CA HIS A 376 -11.13 -2.64 7.79
C HIS A 376 -11.84 -3.89 7.24
N ARG A 377 -12.78 -3.70 6.32
CA ARG A 377 -13.60 -4.77 5.75
C ARG A 377 -12.89 -5.52 4.62
N TYR A 378 -12.16 -4.81 3.73
CA TYR A 378 -11.68 -5.37 2.46
C TYR A 378 -10.17 -5.62 2.43
N ILE A 379 -9.37 -4.99 3.33
CA ILE A 379 -7.91 -5.14 3.38
C ILE A 379 -7.52 -5.85 4.67
N ASN A 380 -7.35 -7.17 4.60
CA ASN A 380 -7.11 -8.01 5.76
C ASN A 380 -5.62 -8.25 6.06
N GLU A 381 -4.73 -8.00 5.10
CA GLU A 381 -3.28 -8.25 5.23
C GLU A 381 -2.53 -7.06 5.86
N ARG A 382 -3.22 -5.94 6.12
CA ARG A 382 -2.66 -4.71 6.69
C ARG A 382 -3.53 -4.23 7.85
N PHE A 383 -2.96 -3.43 8.74
CA PHE A 383 -3.59 -2.99 9.98
C PHE A 383 -3.96 -1.50 9.96
N LEU A 384 -4.98 -1.13 10.71
CA LEU A 384 -5.31 0.26 10.99
C LEU A 384 -4.26 0.87 11.94
N PRO A 385 -3.99 2.18 11.84
CA PRO A 385 -4.59 3.16 10.91
C PRO A 385 -3.93 3.22 9.55
N ASP A 386 -2.76 2.60 9.37
CA ASP A 386 -1.87 2.72 8.20
C ASP A 386 -2.59 2.45 6.86
N LYS A 387 -3.32 1.32 6.77
CA LYS A 387 -4.07 0.99 5.55
C LYS A 387 -5.14 2.04 5.16
N ALA A 388 -5.74 2.71 6.14
CA ALA A 388 -6.73 3.76 5.87
C ALA A 388 -6.07 5.08 5.51
N ILE A 389 -4.92 5.39 6.11
CA ILE A 389 -4.08 6.54 5.76
C ILE A 389 -3.61 6.42 4.32
N ASP A 390 -3.08 5.25 3.93
CA ASP A 390 -2.61 5.00 2.57
C ASP A 390 -3.74 5.14 1.52
N LEU A 391 -4.96 4.68 1.83
CA LEU A 391 -6.10 4.87 0.94
C LEU A 391 -6.45 6.35 0.75
N MET A 392 -6.41 7.12 1.84
CA MET A 392 -6.66 8.56 1.80
C MET A 392 -5.57 9.28 1.01
N ASP A 393 -4.31 8.91 1.22
CA ASP A 393 -3.15 9.46 0.53
C ASP A 393 -3.19 9.18 -0.98
N GLU A 394 -3.44 7.90 -1.37
CA GLU A 394 -3.53 7.52 -2.78
C GLU A 394 -4.72 8.17 -3.49
N ALA A 395 -5.89 8.25 -2.83
CA ALA A 395 -7.05 8.91 -3.41
C ALA A 395 -6.80 10.42 -3.61
N ALA A 396 -6.15 11.07 -2.64
CA ALA A 396 -5.76 12.47 -2.74
C ALA A 396 -4.70 12.70 -3.84
N ALA A 397 -3.72 11.83 -3.94
CA ALA A 397 -2.70 11.86 -5.00
C ALA A 397 -3.31 11.65 -6.39
N LYS A 398 -4.25 10.70 -6.54
CA LYS A 398 -5.00 10.47 -7.77
C LYS A 398 -5.76 11.72 -8.19
N LEU A 399 -6.52 12.32 -7.27
CA LEU A 399 -7.31 13.52 -7.54
C LEU A 399 -6.43 14.70 -7.94
N ARG A 400 -5.28 14.90 -7.27
CA ARG A 400 -4.28 15.89 -7.66
C ARG A 400 -3.79 15.68 -9.09
N MET A 401 -3.45 14.43 -9.45
CA MET A 401 -3.00 14.09 -10.79
C MET A 401 -4.09 14.35 -11.85
N GLU A 402 -5.34 14.01 -11.55
CA GLU A 402 -6.49 14.28 -12.43
C GLU A 402 -6.72 15.79 -12.62
N ARG A 403 -6.56 16.57 -11.55
CA ARG A 403 -6.66 18.05 -11.60
C ARG A 403 -5.55 18.68 -12.43
N ASP A 404 -4.33 18.18 -12.32
CA ASP A 404 -3.17 18.71 -13.04
C ASP A 404 -3.13 18.24 -14.50
N SER A 405 -3.84 17.17 -14.83
CA SER A 405 -3.98 16.59 -16.17
C SER A 405 -5.15 17.20 -16.93
N GLN A 406 -5.16 17.00 -18.26
CA GLN A 406 -6.34 17.37 -19.06
C GLN A 406 -7.51 16.42 -18.72
N PRO A 407 -8.74 16.93 -18.58
CA PRO A 407 -9.93 16.11 -18.41
C PRO A 407 -10.07 15.07 -19.53
N GLU A 408 -10.63 13.89 -19.21
CA GLU A 408 -10.77 12.77 -20.15
C GLU A 408 -11.54 13.18 -21.40
N GLU A 409 -12.61 13.95 -21.25
CA GLU A 409 -13.42 14.47 -22.34
C GLU A 409 -12.61 15.37 -23.29
N LEU A 410 -11.74 16.23 -22.74
CA LEU A 410 -10.87 17.09 -23.54
C LEU A 410 -9.78 16.29 -24.25
N ASP A 411 -9.26 15.26 -23.62
CA ASP A 411 -8.28 14.36 -24.22
C ASP A 411 -8.89 13.53 -25.35
N GLU A 412 -10.13 13.02 -25.18
CA GLU A 412 -10.87 12.32 -26.25
C GLU A 412 -11.10 13.23 -27.46
N ILE A 413 -11.59 14.45 -27.23
CA ILE A 413 -11.80 15.43 -28.32
C ILE A 413 -10.48 15.70 -29.04
N THR A 414 -9.41 15.89 -28.30
CA THR A 414 -8.07 16.17 -28.85
C THR A 414 -7.53 14.98 -29.67
N ARG A 415 -7.71 13.76 -29.19
CA ARG A 415 -7.33 12.53 -29.93
C ARG A 415 -8.17 12.37 -31.19
N ARG A 416 -9.48 12.59 -31.11
CA ARG A 416 -10.37 12.51 -32.27
C ARG A 416 -10.02 13.56 -33.32
N LEU A 417 -9.76 14.79 -32.91
CA LEU A 417 -9.27 15.85 -33.81
C LEU A 417 -8.00 15.44 -34.54
N ARG A 418 -7.01 14.93 -33.82
CA ARG A 418 -5.74 14.46 -34.41
C ARG A 418 -5.97 13.33 -35.42
N GLN A 419 -6.86 12.40 -35.11
CA GLN A 419 -7.22 11.29 -36.02
C GLN A 419 -7.83 11.83 -37.31
N LEU A 420 -8.82 12.75 -37.20
CA LEU A 420 -9.50 13.32 -38.37
C LEU A 420 -8.56 14.23 -39.20
N GLU A 421 -7.63 14.92 -38.57
CA GLU A 421 -6.61 15.70 -39.27
C GLU A 421 -5.67 14.82 -40.09
N ILE A 422 -5.26 13.66 -39.54
CA ILE A 422 -4.46 12.67 -40.27
C ILE A 422 -5.27 12.12 -41.45
N GLU A 423 -6.54 11.77 -41.23
CA GLU A 423 -7.43 11.27 -42.29
C GLU A 423 -7.65 12.32 -43.38
N ARG A 424 -7.86 13.57 -43.00
CA ARG A 424 -7.97 14.69 -43.94
C ARG A 424 -6.73 14.82 -44.83
N GLU A 425 -5.53 14.74 -44.26
CA GLU A 425 -4.28 14.82 -45.05
C GLU A 425 -4.11 13.60 -45.97
N ALA A 426 -4.60 12.42 -45.58
CA ALA A 426 -4.60 11.24 -46.46
C ALA A 426 -5.58 11.41 -47.66
N ILE A 427 -6.82 11.88 -47.35
CA ILE A 427 -7.86 12.05 -48.39
C ILE A 427 -7.55 13.21 -49.34
N LYS A 428 -6.86 14.26 -48.91
CA LYS A 428 -6.35 15.32 -49.79
C LYS A 428 -5.51 14.77 -50.94
N ARG A 429 -4.79 13.66 -50.73
CA ARG A 429 -4.00 13.00 -51.78
C ARG A 429 -4.82 12.21 -52.79
N GLU A 430 -6.05 11.82 -52.37
CA GLU A 430 -6.98 11.02 -53.19
C GLU A 430 -7.96 11.89 -54.00
N ASN A 431 -7.99 13.25 -53.77
CA ASN A 431 -8.87 14.23 -54.43
C ASN A 431 -10.38 13.95 -54.27
N ASP A 432 -10.82 13.32 -53.17
CA ASP A 432 -12.27 13.10 -52.89
C ASP A 432 -12.81 14.36 -52.19
N THR A 433 -13.38 15.30 -53.02
CA THR A 433 -13.88 16.59 -52.53
C THR A 433 -15.08 16.46 -51.60
N GLN A 434 -15.94 15.45 -51.78
CA GLN A 434 -17.14 15.26 -50.94
C GLN A 434 -16.81 14.79 -49.50
N LYS A 435 -15.85 13.89 -49.39
CA LYS A 435 -15.36 13.42 -48.10
C LYS A 435 -14.53 14.54 -47.37
N LEU A 436 -13.75 15.30 -48.12
CA LEU A 436 -12.99 16.44 -47.55
C LEU A 436 -13.90 17.50 -46.94
N GLU A 437 -15.03 17.83 -47.57
CA GLU A 437 -16.00 18.77 -47.01
C GLU A 437 -16.67 18.25 -45.74
N GLY A 438 -16.99 16.96 -45.69
CA GLY A 438 -17.55 16.30 -44.49
C GLY A 438 -16.57 16.35 -43.34
N LEU A 439 -15.31 15.94 -43.56
CA LEU A 439 -14.26 15.97 -42.57
C LEU A 439 -13.93 17.38 -42.06
N ASN A 440 -13.90 18.37 -42.95
CA ASN A 440 -13.65 19.73 -42.54
C ASN A 440 -14.75 20.30 -41.63
N ARG A 441 -16.03 19.94 -41.86
CA ARG A 441 -17.12 20.30 -40.94
C ARG A 441 -16.95 19.65 -39.57
N GLU A 442 -16.71 18.31 -39.54
CA GLU A 442 -16.52 17.57 -38.29
C GLU A 442 -15.30 18.13 -37.50
N ILE A 443 -14.20 18.41 -38.16
CA ILE A 443 -13.02 19.06 -37.56
C ILE A 443 -13.35 20.44 -37.00
N SER A 444 -14.09 21.27 -37.75
CA SER A 444 -14.46 22.61 -37.29
C SER A 444 -15.34 22.60 -36.06
N ASP A 445 -16.35 21.70 -36.04
CA ASP A 445 -17.25 21.51 -34.90
C ASP A 445 -16.51 21.01 -33.65
N LEU A 446 -15.60 20.04 -33.83
CA LEU A 446 -14.78 19.53 -32.74
C LEU A 446 -13.76 20.56 -32.23
N GLN A 447 -13.17 21.37 -33.11
CA GLN A 447 -12.27 22.46 -32.73
C GLN A 447 -13.00 23.54 -31.90
N GLU A 448 -14.24 23.86 -32.25
CA GLU A 448 -15.04 24.80 -31.47
C GLU A 448 -15.36 24.23 -30.08
N ARG A 449 -15.76 22.96 -30.00
CA ARG A 449 -15.96 22.23 -28.74
C ARG A 449 -14.67 22.20 -27.92
N GLU A 450 -13.54 21.81 -28.50
CA GLU A 450 -12.24 21.76 -27.82
C GLU A 450 -11.88 23.11 -27.21
N LYS A 451 -12.04 24.20 -27.95
CA LYS A 451 -11.79 25.56 -27.44
C LYS A 451 -12.70 25.95 -26.27
N ALA A 452 -13.99 25.59 -26.34
CA ALA A 452 -14.95 25.87 -25.28
C ALA A 452 -14.61 25.07 -23.99
N TYR A 453 -14.32 23.77 -24.14
CA TYR A 453 -13.93 22.92 -23.01
C TYR A 453 -12.60 23.36 -22.40
N ARG A 454 -11.62 23.69 -23.22
CA ARG A 454 -10.30 24.18 -22.76
C ARG A 454 -10.42 25.51 -21.99
N ALA A 455 -11.21 26.47 -22.49
CA ALA A 455 -11.42 27.75 -21.80
C ALA A 455 -12.16 27.56 -20.46
N LYS A 456 -13.11 26.63 -20.38
CA LYS A 456 -13.78 26.29 -19.13
C LYS A 456 -12.80 25.67 -18.13
N TRP A 457 -12.04 24.66 -18.56
CA TRP A 457 -11.03 23.99 -17.75
C TRP A 457 -9.92 24.93 -17.24
N GLU A 458 -9.34 25.74 -18.13
CA GLU A 458 -8.29 26.69 -17.74
C GLU A 458 -8.81 27.71 -16.71
N GLY A 459 -10.05 28.14 -16.86
CA GLY A 459 -10.64 29.09 -15.92
C GLY A 459 -11.04 28.48 -14.58
N GLU A 460 -11.41 27.18 -14.51
CA GLU A 460 -11.59 26.47 -13.24
C GLU A 460 -10.22 26.27 -12.56
N LYS A 461 -9.20 25.89 -13.33
CA LYS A 461 -7.84 25.68 -12.85
C LYS A 461 -7.21 26.96 -12.26
N GLU A 462 -7.44 28.11 -12.86
CA GLU A 462 -6.95 29.40 -12.35
C GLU A 462 -7.56 29.75 -10.98
N LEU A 463 -8.88 29.58 -10.83
CA LEU A 463 -9.57 29.81 -9.55
C LEU A 463 -9.08 28.83 -8.46
N LEU A 464 -8.87 27.58 -8.81
CA LEU A 464 -8.31 26.56 -7.90
C LEU A 464 -6.88 26.91 -7.46
N ALA A 465 -6.03 27.36 -8.39
CA ALA A 465 -4.68 27.80 -8.08
C ALA A 465 -4.66 28.99 -7.11
N ARG A 466 -5.60 29.90 -7.24
CA ARG A 466 -5.75 31.04 -6.32
C ARG A 466 -6.17 30.58 -4.93
N ILE A 467 -7.20 29.74 -4.81
CA ILE A 467 -7.62 29.14 -3.52
C ILE A 467 -6.45 28.44 -2.83
N GLN A 468 -5.62 27.75 -3.61
CA GLN A 468 -4.47 27.05 -3.10
C GLN A 468 -3.40 28.00 -2.54
N ALA A 469 -3.04 29.03 -3.28
CA ALA A 469 -2.07 30.03 -2.83
C ALA A 469 -2.52 30.71 -1.52
N ASP A 470 -3.81 31.02 -1.40
CA ASP A 470 -4.38 31.64 -0.21
C ASP A 470 -4.36 30.68 0.99
N LYS A 471 -4.59 29.37 0.80
CA LYS A 471 -4.49 28.35 1.84
C LYS A 471 -3.04 28.18 2.34
N GLU A 472 -2.06 28.14 1.44
CA GLU A 472 -0.64 28.05 1.80
C GLU A 472 -0.21 29.27 2.63
N GLN A 473 -0.66 30.45 2.23
CA GLN A 473 -0.40 31.69 2.98
C GLN A 473 -1.06 31.65 4.36
N ALA A 474 -2.29 31.12 4.47
CA ALA A 474 -2.99 30.98 5.74
C ALA A 474 -2.27 30.01 6.69
N GLU A 475 -1.70 28.94 6.17
CA GLU A 475 -0.90 28.00 6.98
C GLU A 475 0.39 28.62 7.48
N HIS A 476 1.11 29.32 6.61
CA HIS A 476 2.30 30.05 7.02
C HIS A 476 1.99 31.05 8.16
N LEU A 477 0.89 31.77 8.05
CA LEU A 477 0.44 32.69 9.07
C LEU A 477 0.01 32.01 10.38
N LYS A 478 -0.64 30.84 10.32
CA LYS A 478 -0.95 30.02 11.52
C LYS A 478 0.34 29.65 12.25
N PHE A 479 1.34 29.16 11.52
CA PHE A 479 2.64 28.80 12.08
C PHE A 479 3.36 30.01 12.72
N GLU A 480 3.30 31.16 12.05
CA GLU A 480 3.86 32.43 12.57
C GLU A 480 3.13 32.86 13.86
N ALA A 481 1.81 32.73 13.91
CA ALA A 481 1.01 33.01 15.10
C ALA A 481 1.37 32.10 16.29
N GLU A 482 1.53 30.80 16.06
CA GLU A 482 1.96 29.86 17.09
C GLU A 482 3.38 30.15 17.62
N ARG A 483 4.27 30.59 16.74
CA ARG A 483 5.61 31.01 17.11
C ARG A 483 5.58 32.28 17.98
N ALA A 484 4.83 33.28 17.54
CA ALA A 484 4.64 34.53 18.30
C ALA A 484 3.98 34.28 19.67
N GLU A 485 3.04 33.33 19.76
CA GLU A 485 2.41 32.93 21.03
C GLU A 485 3.41 32.30 21.99
N ARG A 486 4.32 31.46 21.48
CA ARG A 486 5.42 30.87 22.28
C ARG A 486 6.44 31.94 22.73
N GLU A 487 6.65 32.98 21.94
CA GLU A 487 7.55 34.11 22.25
C GLU A 487 6.88 35.17 23.17
N GLY A 488 5.54 35.03 23.42
CA GLY A 488 4.75 35.92 24.26
C GLY A 488 4.28 37.21 23.59
N ASP A 489 4.40 37.30 22.25
CA ASP A 489 3.93 38.48 21.48
C ASP A 489 2.46 38.32 21.10
N TYR A 490 1.58 38.56 22.08
CA TYR A 490 0.13 38.50 21.89
C TYR A 490 -0.41 39.59 20.96
N GLY A 491 0.32 40.70 20.78
CA GLY A 491 -0.06 41.74 19.81
C GLY A 491 0.01 41.21 18.36
N ARG A 492 1.10 40.56 18.03
CA ARG A 492 1.30 39.91 16.72
C ARG A 492 0.32 38.75 16.48
N VAL A 493 0.05 37.94 17.52
CA VAL A 493 -0.96 36.86 17.47
C VAL A 493 -2.34 37.41 17.13
N ALA A 494 -2.75 38.51 17.78
CA ALA A 494 -4.04 39.13 17.52
C ALA A 494 -4.15 39.69 16.08
N GLU A 495 -3.09 40.38 15.61
CA GLU A 495 -3.03 40.91 14.23
C GLU A 495 -3.19 39.79 13.19
N ILE A 496 -2.46 38.68 13.38
CA ILE A 496 -2.52 37.54 12.46
C ILE A 496 -3.88 36.86 12.53
N ARG A 497 -4.35 36.46 13.73
CA ARG A 497 -5.60 35.67 13.87
C ARG A 497 -6.85 36.45 13.47
N TYR A 498 -6.98 37.69 13.90
CA TYR A 498 -8.19 38.48 13.69
C TYR A 498 -8.14 39.41 12.47
N GLY A 499 -6.93 39.69 11.95
CA GLY A 499 -6.73 40.50 10.76
C GLY A 499 -6.46 39.65 9.53
N GLN A 500 -5.26 39.11 9.41
CA GLN A 500 -4.76 38.49 8.18
C GLN A 500 -5.44 37.15 7.86
N LEU A 501 -5.60 36.26 8.82
CA LEU A 501 -6.26 34.95 8.60
C LEU A 501 -7.75 35.13 8.30
N LYS A 502 -8.41 36.10 8.90
CA LYS A 502 -9.81 36.39 8.60
C LYS A 502 -9.98 36.92 7.17
N ALA A 503 -9.13 37.85 6.75
CA ALA A 503 -9.18 38.37 5.37
C ALA A 503 -8.94 37.29 4.32
N LEU A 504 -7.97 36.43 4.54
CA LEU A 504 -7.72 35.25 3.67
C LEU A 504 -8.91 34.29 3.65
N GLY A 505 -9.54 34.03 4.82
CA GLY A 505 -10.73 33.18 4.90
C GLY A 505 -11.90 33.75 4.09
N ASP A 506 -12.10 35.05 4.13
CA ASP A 506 -13.16 35.73 3.38
C ASP A 506 -12.85 35.70 1.85
N ASP A 507 -11.56 35.84 1.44
CA ASP A 507 -11.16 35.74 0.03
C ASP A 507 -11.33 34.31 -0.50
N ILE A 508 -10.88 33.29 0.26
CA ILE A 508 -11.09 31.88 -0.07
C ILE A 508 -12.58 31.59 -0.27
N ALA A 509 -13.45 32.04 0.64
CA ALA A 509 -14.90 31.83 0.53
C ALA A 509 -15.49 32.49 -0.73
N SER A 510 -15.04 33.70 -1.05
CA SER A 510 -15.45 34.42 -2.26
C SER A 510 -15.03 33.69 -3.54
N VAL A 511 -13.77 33.24 -3.61
CA VAL A 511 -13.25 32.53 -4.80
C VAL A 511 -13.92 31.17 -4.95
N GLN A 512 -14.20 30.47 -3.84
CA GLN A 512 -14.97 29.22 -3.87
C GLN A 512 -16.40 29.41 -4.39
N GLN A 513 -17.04 30.52 -4.04
CA GLN A 513 -18.35 30.82 -4.59
C GLN A 513 -18.30 31.09 -6.11
N GLN A 514 -17.32 31.86 -6.59
CA GLN A 514 -17.10 32.09 -8.02
C GLN A 514 -16.84 30.76 -8.77
N LEU A 515 -16.07 29.83 -8.17
CA LEU A 515 -15.81 28.53 -8.75
C LEU A 515 -17.10 27.71 -8.89
N ARG A 516 -17.93 27.63 -7.82
CA ARG A 516 -19.24 26.94 -7.88
C ARG A 516 -20.16 27.49 -8.93
N GLU A 517 -20.24 28.84 -9.05
CA GLU A 517 -21.07 29.50 -10.06
C GLU A 517 -20.58 29.16 -11.48
N ARG A 518 -19.27 29.02 -11.69
CA ARG A 518 -18.66 28.66 -12.97
C ARG A 518 -18.79 27.20 -13.33
N GLN A 519 -18.68 26.31 -12.38
CA GLN A 519 -18.82 24.85 -12.55
C GLN A 519 -20.25 24.44 -12.94
N GLY A 520 -21.26 25.07 -12.38
CA GLY A 520 -22.66 24.74 -12.65
C GLY A 520 -23.01 23.29 -12.27
N ALA A 521 -23.74 22.59 -13.16
CA ALA A 521 -24.12 21.19 -12.96
C ALA A 521 -23.03 20.18 -13.32
N GLU A 522 -22.01 20.58 -14.08
CA GLU A 522 -20.94 19.73 -14.59
C GLU A 522 -19.57 20.35 -14.28
N ALA A 523 -19.00 19.99 -13.13
CA ALA A 523 -17.65 20.36 -12.76
C ALA A 523 -16.63 19.58 -13.62
N MET A 524 -15.72 20.26 -14.30
CA MET A 524 -14.65 19.61 -15.07
C MET A 524 -13.47 19.17 -14.19
N VAL A 525 -13.29 19.82 -13.05
CA VAL A 525 -12.23 19.53 -12.08
C VAL A 525 -12.86 19.23 -10.73
N LYS A 526 -12.65 18.02 -10.24
CA LYS A 526 -13.04 17.63 -8.87
C LYS A 526 -12.10 18.29 -7.86
N GLU A 527 -12.66 18.84 -6.79
CA GLU A 527 -11.90 19.47 -5.69
C GLU A 527 -11.75 18.62 -4.46
N GLU A 528 -12.65 17.67 -4.28
CA GLU A 528 -12.81 16.93 -3.03
C GLU A 528 -12.69 15.43 -3.26
N VAL A 529 -11.94 14.79 -2.39
CA VAL A 529 -11.91 13.32 -2.30
C VAL A 529 -13.23 12.86 -1.68
N THR A 530 -13.95 12.02 -2.41
CA THR A 530 -15.25 11.46 -2.03
C THR A 530 -15.12 10.01 -1.57
N PRO A 531 -16.16 9.44 -0.92
CA PRO A 531 -16.21 8.01 -0.63
C PRO A 531 -16.03 7.12 -1.86
N ASP A 532 -16.49 7.56 -3.04
CA ASP A 532 -16.35 6.83 -4.30
C ASP A 532 -14.89 6.77 -4.76
N ASP A 533 -14.13 7.85 -4.59
CA ASP A 533 -12.70 7.86 -4.92
C ASP A 533 -11.92 6.87 -4.02
N ILE A 534 -12.26 6.81 -2.74
CA ILE A 534 -11.72 5.79 -1.81
C ILE A 534 -12.10 4.37 -2.26
N ALA A 535 -13.36 4.16 -2.62
CA ALA A 535 -13.84 2.87 -3.10
C ALA A 535 -13.13 2.42 -4.39
N ASP A 536 -12.80 3.35 -5.27
CA ASP A 536 -12.00 3.08 -6.48
C ASP A 536 -10.58 2.62 -6.15
N VAL A 537 -9.92 3.25 -5.16
CA VAL A 537 -8.60 2.82 -4.71
C VAL A 537 -8.66 1.42 -4.09
N VAL A 538 -9.64 1.18 -3.21
CA VAL A 538 -9.86 -0.16 -2.62
C VAL A 538 -10.11 -1.19 -3.71
N SER A 539 -10.88 -0.84 -4.75
CA SER A 539 -11.16 -1.73 -5.88
C SER A 539 -9.90 -2.11 -6.65
N ARG A 540 -8.96 -1.16 -6.82
CA ARG A 540 -7.67 -1.45 -7.48
C ARG A 540 -6.77 -2.35 -6.63
N TRP A 541 -6.72 -2.13 -5.32
CA TRP A 541 -5.86 -2.92 -4.42
C TRP A 541 -6.35 -4.35 -4.24
N THR A 542 -7.67 -4.51 -4.14
CA THR A 542 -8.28 -5.80 -3.80
C THR A 542 -8.78 -6.57 -5.03
N GLY A 543 -8.93 -5.88 -6.17
CA GLY A 543 -9.60 -6.43 -7.36
C GLY A 543 -11.13 -6.55 -7.20
N ILE A 544 -11.71 -6.01 -6.12
CA ILE A 544 -13.15 -6.07 -5.83
C ILE A 544 -13.80 -4.79 -6.37
N PRO A 545 -14.87 -4.84 -7.15
CA PRO A 545 -15.52 -3.65 -7.70
C PRO A 545 -16.34 -2.89 -6.64
N VAL A 546 -15.68 -2.38 -5.60
CA VAL A 546 -16.30 -1.74 -4.42
C VAL A 546 -17.09 -0.49 -4.81
N SER A 547 -16.60 0.31 -5.74
CA SER A 547 -17.30 1.51 -6.26
C SER A 547 -18.66 1.17 -6.87
N LYS A 548 -18.74 0.07 -7.63
CA LYS A 548 -20.03 -0.42 -8.18
C LYS A 548 -20.94 -1.03 -7.11
N MET A 549 -20.38 -1.49 -6.01
CA MET A 549 -21.14 -2.05 -4.89
C MET A 549 -21.80 -0.98 -4.02
N LEU A 550 -21.21 0.22 -3.92
CA LEU A 550 -21.78 1.33 -3.13
C LEU A 550 -22.91 2.07 -3.86
N ALA A 551 -22.75 2.28 -5.17
CA ALA A 551 -23.73 2.97 -5.99
C ALA A 551 -24.96 2.06 -6.29
N GLY A 552 -25.98 2.13 -5.46
CA GLY A 552 -27.24 1.40 -5.67
C GLY A 552 -27.30 0.01 -5.01
N GLU A 553 -26.44 -0.29 -4.06
CA GLU A 553 -26.41 -1.61 -3.37
C GLU A 553 -27.76 -1.98 -2.75
N ARG A 554 -28.47 -1.01 -2.15
CA ARG A 554 -29.80 -1.27 -1.56
C ARG A 554 -30.84 -1.69 -2.60
N GLU A 555 -30.90 -1.00 -3.71
CA GLU A 555 -31.89 -1.25 -4.76
C GLU A 555 -31.59 -2.56 -5.50
N LYS A 556 -30.33 -2.80 -5.82
CA LYS A 556 -29.89 -4.08 -6.41
C LYS A 556 -30.20 -5.28 -5.53
N LEU A 557 -29.93 -5.21 -4.22
CA LEU A 557 -30.17 -6.30 -3.28
C LEU A 557 -31.66 -6.60 -3.11
N LEU A 558 -32.55 -5.62 -3.31
CA LEU A 558 -34.00 -5.83 -3.32
C LEU A 558 -34.44 -6.62 -4.56
N HIS A 559 -33.79 -6.40 -5.70
CA HIS A 559 -34.08 -7.08 -6.98
C HIS A 559 -33.16 -8.29 -7.27
N LEU A 560 -32.41 -8.77 -6.28
CA LEU A 560 -31.46 -9.88 -6.44
C LEU A 560 -32.13 -11.15 -7.00
N GLU A 561 -33.33 -11.49 -6.55
CA GLU A 561 -34.08 -12.66 -7.04
C GLU A 561 -34.41 -12.56 -8.53
N GLU A 562 -34.90 -11.41 -8.97
CA GLU A 562 -35.25 -11.16 -10.38
C GLU A 562 -34.01 -11.28 -11.29
N GLU A 563 -32.88 -10.75 -10.84
CA GLU A 563 -31.63 -10.83 -11.60
C GLU A 563 -31.08 -12.26 -11.68
N LEU A 564 -31.15 -13.02 -10.58
CA LEU A 564 -30.73 -14.42 -10.59
C LEU A 564 -31.65 -15.26 -11.51
N HIS A 565 -32.95 -14.97 -11.56
CA HIS A 565 -33.90 -15.62 -12.48
C HIS A 565 -33.65 -15.34 -13.95
N ARG A 566 -32.95 -14.26 -14.31
CA ARG A 566 -32.51 -14.02 -15.69
C ARG A 566 -31.52 -15.09 -16.22
N ARG A 567 -30.79 -15.74 -15.33
CA ARG A 567 -29.80 -16.78 -15.68
C ARG A 567 -30.25 -18.19 -15.25
N VAL A 568 -30.94 -18.30 -14.14
CA VAL A 568 -31.36 -19.58 -13.55
C VAL A 568 -32.89 -19.70 -13.67
N VAL A 569 -33.31 -20.70 -14.44
CA VAL A 569 -34.73 -20.96 -14.67
C VAL A 569 -35.25 -21.88 -13.58
N GLY A 570 -36.42 -21.54 -13.02
CA GLY A 570 -37.00 -22.27 -11.90
C GLY A 570 -36.17 -22.08 -10.60
N GLN A 571 -36.21 -23.06 -9.70
CA GLN A 571 -35.41 -23.11 -8.46
C GLN A 571 -35.69 -21.94 -7.48
N ASP A 572 -36.96 -21.51 -7.38
CA ASP A 572 -37.35 -20.32 -6.58
C ASP A 572 -36.94 -20.43 -5.12
N GLU A 573 -37.03 -21.63 -4.50
CA GLU A 573 -36.60 -21.86 -3.11
C GLU A 573 -35.10 -21.57 -2.94
N ALA A 574 -34.28 -22.06 -3.89
CA ALA A 574 -32.84 -21.86 -3.85
C ALA A 574 -32.46 -20.38 -4.01
N ILE A 575 -33.06 -19.71 -4.98
CA ILE A 575 -32.80 -18.30 -5.26
C ILE A 575 -33.20 -17.43 -4.08
N ARG A 576 -34.38 -17.69 -3.50
CA ARG A 576 -34.87 -16.97 -2.31
C ARG A 576 -33.94 -17.15 -1.11
N ALA A 577 -33.60 -18.39 -0.75
CA ALA A 577 -32.76 -18.70 0.39
C ALA A 577 -31.38 -18.03 0.30
N VAL A 578 -30.76 -18.07 -0.86
CA VAL A 578 -29.45 -17.43 -1.13
C VAL A 578 -29.60 -15.90 -1.06
N SER A 579 -30.65 -15.34 -1.66
CA SER A 579 -30.91 -13.88 -1.65
C SER A 579 -31.12 -13.35 -0.24
N ASP A 580 -31.89 -14.08 0.58
CA ASP A 580 -32.12 -13.70 1.98
C ASP A 580 -30.87 -13.76 2.84
N ALA A 581 -29.99 -14.74 2.65
CA ALA A 581 -28.72 -14.81 3.35
C ALA A 581 -27.80 -13.63 2.99
N VAL A 582 -27.73 -13.29 1.71
CA VAL A 582 -26.97 -12.12 1.24
C VAL A 582 -27.53 -10.83 1.83
N ARG A 583 -28.87 -10.66 1.83
CA ARG A 583 -29.54 -9.50 2.44
C ARG A 583 -29.27 -9.40 3.94
N ARG A 584 -29.35 -10.50 4.71
CA ARG A 584 -29.04 -10.52 6.16
C ARG A 584 -27.59 -10.10 6.43
N SER A 585 -26.66 -10.64 5.67
CA SER A 585 -25.24 -10.30 5.82
C SER A 585 -24.97 -8.81 5.52
N ARG A 586 -25.57 -8.28 4.45
CA ARG A 586 -25.41 -6.88 4.05
C ARG A 586 -26.11 -5.89 5.00
N ALA A 587 -27.19 -6.32 5.64
CA ALA A 587 -27.87 -5.55 6.67
C ALA A 587 -27.15 -5.56 8.03
N GLY A 588 -26.02 -6.30 8.15
CA GLY A 588 -25.29 -6.42 9.43
C GLY A 588 -25.99 -7.26 10.49
N LEU A 589 -26.98 -8.08 10.09
CA LEU A 589 -27.78 -8.91 11.01
C LEU A 589 -27.21 -10.32 11.21
N GLN A 590 -26.11 -10.64 10.53
CA GLN A 590 -25.42 -11.92 10.63
C GLN A 590 -24.26 -11.86 11.64
N ASP A 591 -23.88 -13.01 12.22
CA ASP A 591 -22.68 -13.11 13.05
C ASP A 591 -21.43 -12.69 12.24
N PRO A 592 -20.69 -11.64 12.65
CA PRO A 592 -19.53 -11.14 11.93
C PRO A 592 -18.37 -12.13 11.89
N LYS A 593 -18.44 -13.24 12.63
CA LYS A 593 -17.43 -14.29 12.63
C LYS A 593 -17.63 -15.32 11.53
N ARG A 594 -18.82 -15.43 10.95
CA ARG A 594 -19.19 -16.48 9.98
C ARG A 594 -19.09 -15.99 8.52
N PRO A 595 -19.01 -16.92 7.54
CA PRO A 595 -19.15 -16.57 6.10
C PRO A 595 -20.48 -15.88 5.79
N ILE A 596 -20.56 -15.15 4.65
CA ILE A 596 -21.80 -14.48 4.19
C ILE A 596 -22.99 -15.46 4.11
N GLY A 597 -22.72 -16.69 3.72
CA GLY A 597 -23.72 -17.77 3.69
C GLY A 597 -23.04 -19.11 3.42
N SER A 598 -23.66 -20.16 3.90
CA SER A 598 -23.23 -21.54 3.74
C SER A 598 -24.40 -22.43 3.35
N PHE A 599 -24.33 -23.09 2.19
CA PHE A 599 -25.43 -23.82 1.60
C PHE A 599 -25.03 -25.22 1.15
N ILE A 600 -25.93 -26.17 1.30
CA ILE A 600 -25.85 -27.47 0.61
C ILE A 600 -26.95 -27.51 -0.46
N PHE A 601 -26.56 -27.69 -1.73
CA PHE A 601 -27.44 -27.84 -2.86
C PHE A 601 -27.60 -29.33 -3.21
N LEU A 602 -28.75 -29.86 -2.96
CA LEU A 602 -29.12 -31.26 -3.25
C LEU A 602 -29.89 -31.36 -4.56
N GLY A 603 -29.70 -32.41 -5.33
CA GLY A 603 -30.48 -32.66 -6.53
C GLY A 603 -29.72 -33.35 -7.66
N SER A 604 -30.41 -33.73 -8.72
CA SER A 604 -29.82 -34.40 -9.87
C SER A 604 -28.83 -33.54 -10.64
N THR A 605 -28.05 -34.14 -11.53
CA THR A 605 -27.11 -33.42 -12.38
C THR A 605 -27.86 -32.55 -13.39
N GLY A 606 -27.36 -31.34 -13.69
CA GLY A 606 -27.91 -30.48 -14.73
C GLY A 606 -29.17 -29.67 -14.39
N VAL A 607 -29.55 -29.59 -13.09
CA VAL A 607 -30.69 -28.80 -12.61
C VAL A 607 -30.37 -27.34 -12.31
N GLY A 608 -29.12 -26.91 -12.46
CA GLY A 608 -28.72 -25.50 -12.28
C GLY A 608 -27.88 -25.17 -11.05
N LYS A 609 -27.46 -26.16 -10.19
CA LYS A 609 -26.69 -25.92 -8.94
C LYS A 609 -25.44 -25.06 -9.19
N THR A 610 -24.61 -25.44 -10.14
CA THR A 610 -23.38 -24.70 -10.49
C THR A 610 -23.67 -23.37 -11.19
N GLU A 611 -24.77 -23.30 -11.97
CA GLU A 611 -25.16 -22.06 -12.66
C GLU A 611 -25.62 -20.98 -11.67
N LEU A 612 -26.35 -21.37 -10.60
CA LEU A 612 -26.72 -20.44 -9.53
C LEU A 612 -25.49 -19.88 -8.82
N ALA A 613 -24.47 -20.72 -8.55
CA ALA A 613 -23.21 -20.26 -7.95
C ALA A 613 -22.48 -19.26 -8.87
N LYS A 614 -22.47 -19.49 -10.19
CA LYS A 614 -21.89 -18.56 -11.18
C LYS A 614 -22.69 -17.25 -11.27
N ALA A 615 -24.03 -17.36 -11.36
CA ALA A 615 -24.92 -16.19 -11.41
C ALA A 615 -24.74 -15.31 -10.17
N LEU A 616 -24.58 -15.93 -9.00
CA LEU A 616 -24.32 -15.24 -7.75
C LEU A 616 -22.95 -14.53 -7.73
N ALA A 617 -21.90 -15.20 -8.23
CA ALA A 617 -20.58 -14.59 -8.35
C ALA A 617 -20.58 -13.40 -9.32
N ASP A 618 -21.20 -13.55 -10.47
CA ASP A 618 -21.34 -12.48 -11.47
C ASP A 618 -22.10 -11.27 -10.92
N TYR A 619 -23.22 -11.53 -10.24
CA TYR A 619 -24.04 -10.45 -9.70
C TYR A 619 -23.39 -9.71 -8.53
N LEU A 620 -22.84 -10.43 -7.54
CA LEU A 620 -22.27 -9.84 -6.34
C LEU A 620 -20.90 -9.24 -6.57
N PHE A 621 -20.10 -9.85 -7.45
CA PHE A 621 -18.68 -9.48 -7.65
C PHE A 621 -18.41 -8.99 -9.08
N ASN A 622 -19.46 -8.90 -9.94
CA ASN A 622 -19.41 -8.43 -11.32
C ASN A 622 -18.41 -9.21 -12.22
N ASP A 623 -18.10 -10.44 -11.82
CA ASP A 623 -17.25 -11.38 -12.57
C ASP A 623 -17.59 -12.81 -12.17
N GLU A 624 -17.99 -13.65 -13.13
CA GLU A 624 -18.26 -15.07 -12.89
C GLU A 624 -17.01 -15.88 -12.50
N ASN A 625 -15.79 -15.32 -12.77
CA ASN A 625 -14.53 -15.92 -12.35
C ASN A 625 -14.22 -15.69 -10.86
N MET A 626 -15.00 -14.87 -10.15
CA MET A 626 -14.93 -14.73 -8.69
C MET A 626 -15.59 -15.92 -7.98
N MET A 627 -15.49 -17.08 -8.61
CA MET A 627 -15.88 -18.37 -8.06
C MET A 627 -14.69 -19.33 -8.06
N THR A 628 -14.40 -19.90 -6.88
CA THR A 628 -13.41 -20.97 -6.72
C THR A 628 -14.16 -22.30 -6.66
N ARG A 629 -13.96 -23.15 -7.67
CA ARG A 629 -14.55 -24.51 -7.70
C ARG A 629 -13.53 -25.54 -7.30
N ILE A 630 -13.88 -26.37 -6.34
CA ILE A 630 -13.09 -27.50 -5.85
C ILE A 630 -13.93 -28.77 -5.97
N ASP A 631 -13.46 -29.71 -6.79
CA ASP A 631 -14.12 -31.00 -7.01
C ASP A 631 -13.69 -31.98 -5.90
N MET A 632 -14.62 -32.38 -5.07
CA MET A 632 -14.34 -33.26 -3.92
C MET A 632 -14.01 -34.71 -4.33
N SER A 633 -14.25 -35.08 -5.58
CA SER A 633 -13.79 -36.38 -6.10
C SER A 633 -12.25 -36.51 -6.14
N GLU A 634 -11.52 -35.37 -6.15
CA GLU A 634 -10.05 -35.34 -6.04
C GLU A 634 -9.54 -35.46 -4.59
N TYR A 635 -10.44 -35.38 -3.59
CA TYR A 635 -10.12 -35.32 -2.15
C TYR A 635 -10.71 -36.48 -1.36
N GLN A 636 -10.77 -37.64 -1.96
CA GLN A 636 -11.27 -38.88 -1.33
C GLN A 636 -10.26 -39.52 -0.38
N GLU A 637 -8.96 -39.28 -0.62
CA GLU A 637 -7.89 -39.83 0.18
C GLU A 637 -7.35 -38.82 1.21
N LYS A 638 -6.91 -39.32 2.37
CA LYS A 638 -6.38 -38.49 3.46
C LYS A 638 -5.21 -37.60 3.01
N PHE A 639 -4.33 -38.09 2.16
CA PHE A 639 -3.21 -37.26 1.64
C PHE A 639 -3.64 -36.13 0.75
N SER A 640 -4.74 -36.30 0.03
CA SER A 640 -5.27 -35.23 -0.83
C SER A 640 -5.83 -34.05 -0.03
N VAL A 641 -6.30 -34.29 1.21
CA VAL A 641 -6.85 -33.25 2.10
C VAL A 641 -5.79 -32.19 2.47
N SER A 642 -4.53 -32.60 2.64
CA SER A 642 -3.44 -31.66 2.90
C SER A 642 -3.21 -30.64 1.77
N ARG A 643 -3.61 -30.96 0.53
CA ARG A 643 -3.54 -30.00 -0.60
C ARG A 643 -4.50 -28.83 -0.44
N LEU A 644 -5.56 -28.93 0.37
CA LEU A 644 -6.49 -27.82 0.62
C LEU A 644 -5.86 -26.73 1.50
N VAL A 645 -5.08 -27.15 2.51
CA VAL A 645 -4.50 -26.27 3.55
C VAL A 645 -2.99 -26.06 3.36
N GLY A 646 -2.35 -26.94 2.60
CA GLY A 646 -0.91 -26.98 2.38
C GLY A 646 -0.26 -28.22 3.02
N ALA A 647 0.88 -28.66 2.49
CA ALA A 647 1.63 -29.80 3.03
C ALA A 647 2.35 -29.43 4.35
N PRO A 648 2.47 -30.36 5.31
CA PRO A 648 3.24 -30.14 6.53
C PRO A 648 4.74 -29.90 6.24
N PRO A 649 5.48 -29.26 7.15
CA PRO A 649 6.93 -29.06 7.01
C PRO A 649 7.66 -30.38 6.75
N GLY A 650 8.52 -30.39 5.73
CA GLY A 650 9.31 -31.55 5.33
C GLY A 650 8.65 -32.45 4.27
N TYR A 651 7.44 -32.20 3.83
CA TYR A 651 6.78 -32.91 2.74
C TYR A 651 6.88 -32.17 1.42
N VAL A 652 6.85 -32.91 0.31
CA VAL A 652 6.84 -32.34 -1.06
C VAL A 652 5.61 -31.44 -1.23
N GLY A 653 5.81 -30.22 -1.74
CA GLY A 653 4.72 -29.24 -1.92
C GLY A 653 4.52 -28.27 -0.73
N TYR A 654 5.37 -28.29 0.30
CA TYR A 654 5.29 -27.35 1.43
C TYR A 654 5.34 -25.88 0.99
N ASP A 655 6.13 -25.57 -0.05
CA ASP A 655 6.30 -24.20 -0.55
C ASP A 655 5.12 -23.70 -1.39
N GLU A 656 4.30 -24.59 -1.96
CA GLU A 656 3.23 -24.25 -2.90
C GLU A 656 1.97 -23.63 -2.22
N GLY A 657 1.81 -23.81 -0.90
CA GLY A 657 0.60 -23.39 -0.18
C GLY A 657 -0.61 -24.29 -0.44
N GLY A 658 -1.71 -24.09 0.28
CA GLY A 658 -2.95 -24.88 0.11
C GLY A 658 -3.83 -24.32 -1.00
N GLN A 659 -4.43 -25.19 -1.80
CA GLN A 659 -5.30 -24.77 -2.93
C GLN A 659 -6.49 -23.92 -2.47
N LEU A 660 -7.16 -24.32 -1.40
CA LEU A 660 -8.29 -23.59 -0.83
C LEU A 660 -7.82 -22.28 -0.17
N THR A 661 -6.81 -22.38 0.69
CA THR A 661 -6.31 -21.21 1.43
C THR A 661 -5.71 -20.16 0.50
N GLU A 662 -4.94 -20.55 -0.51
CA GLU A 662 -4.34 -19.62 -1.46
C GLU A 662 -5.39 -19.02 -2.41
N ALA A 663 -6.40 -19.80 -2.84
CA ALA A 663 -7.47 -19.29 -3.68
C ALA A 663 -8.29 -18.20 -2.96
N VAL A 664 -8.67 -18.43 -1.70
CA VAL A 664 -9.43 -17.45 -0.91
C VAL A 664 -8.55 -16.28 -0.48
N ARG A 665 -7.27 -16.49 -0.20
CA ARG A 665 -6.33 -15.41 0.06
C ARG A 665 -6.23 -14.43 -1.11
N ARG A 666 -6.17 -14.96 -2.34
CA ARG A 666 -6.14 -14.13 -3.56
C ARG A 666 -7.49 -13.51 -3.92
N LYS A 667 -8.58 -14.19 -3.58
CA LYS A 667 -9.96 -13.77 -3.86
C LYS A 667 -10.81 -13.84 -2.58
N PRO A 668 -10.59 -12.94 -1.61
CA PRO A 668 -11.28 -12.98 -0.31
C PRO A 668 -12.78 -12.70 -0.41
N TYR A 669 -13.23 -12.16 -1.56
CA TYR A 669 -14.63 -11.98 -1.93
C TYR A 669 -14.93 -12.90 -3.10
N SER A 670 -15.44 -14.08 -2.81
CA SER A 670 -15.73 -15.07 -3.84
C SER A 670 -16.79 -16.06 -3.38
N VAL A 671 -17.35 -16.77 -4.36
CA VAL A 671 -18.13 -17.98 -4.10
C VAL A 671 -17.18 -19.16 -4.09
N VAL A 672 -17.14 -19.90 -2.99
CA VAL A 672 -16.37 -21.14 -2.88
C VAL A 672 -17.34 -22.31 -3.08
N LEU A 673 -17.17 -23.00 -4.19
CA LEU A 673 -18.03 -24.14 -4.58
C LEU A 673 -17.28 -25.46 -4.34
N PHE A 674 -17.77 -26.27 -3.41
CA PHE A 674 -17.33 -27.64 -3.21
C PHE A 674 -18.29 -28.56 -3.96
N ASP A 675 -17.83 -29.13 -5.07
CA ASP A 675 -18.65 -29.98 -5.91
C ASP A 675 -18.55 -31.46 -5.46
N GLU A 676 -19.68 -32.16 -5.44
CA GLU A 676 -19.80 -33.56 -5.02
C GLU A 676 -19.27 -33.83 -3.59
N ILE A 677 -19.75 -33.04 -2.60
CA ILE A 677 -19.27 -33.05 -1.21
C ILE A 677 -19.36 -34.44 -0.53
N GLU A 678 -20.29 -35.29 -0.97
CA GLU A 678 -20.46 -36.67 -0.50
C GLU A 678 -19.25 -37.58 -0.78
N LYS A 679 -18.40 -37.21 -1.74
CA LYS A 679 -17.19 -37.95 -2.08
C LYS A 679 -15.98 -37.58 -1.26
N ALA A 680 -16.06 -36.48 -0.48
CA ALA A 680 -14.96 -35.95 0.30
C ALA A 680 -14.54 -36.89 1.44
N HIS A 681 -13.22 -36.97 1.70
CA HIS A 681 -12.71 -37.63 2.89
C HIS A 681 -13.26 -36.95 4.18
N PRO A 682 -13.55 -37.71 5.26
CA PRO A 682 -14.07 -37.14 6.53
C PRO A 682 -13.27 -35.98 7.13
N ASP A 683 -11.96 -35.91 6.88
CA ASP A 683 -11.11 -34.82 7.37
C ASP A 683 -11.38 -33.50 6.67
N VAL A 684 -11.97 -33.49 5.47
CA VAL A 684 -12.41 -32.25 4.78
C VAL A 684 -13.50 -31.55 5.60
N PHE A 685 -14.45 -32.32 6.16
CA PHE A 685 -15.50 -31.75 7.01
C PHE A 685 -14.92 -31.12 8.27
N ASN A 686 -13.83 -31.64 8.85
CA ASN A 686 -13.16 -31.04 10.00
C ASN A 686 -12.55 -29.67 9.66
N ILE A 687 -11.97 -29.52 8.46
CA ILE A 687 -11.45 -28.24 7.97
C ILE A 687 -12.59 -27.25 7.75
N LEU A 688 -13.67 -27.69 7.11
CA LEU A 688 -14.83 -26.84 6.83
C LEU A 688 -15.58 -26.41 8.10
N LEU A 689 -15.59 -27.23 9.17
CA LEU A 689 -16.15 -26.83 10.47
C LEU A 689 -15.48 -25.56 11.00
N GLN A 690 -14.15 -25.48 10.93
CA GLN A 690 -13.42 -24.28 11.35
C GLN A 690 -13.81 -23.05 10.51
N VAL A 691 -13.97 -23.24 9.20
CA VAL A 691 -14.40 -22.16 8.30
C VAL A 691 -15.82 -21.69 8.61
N LEU A 692 -16.74 -22.63 8.87
CA LEU A 692 -18.16 -22.33 9.15
C LEU A 692 -18.39 -21.68 10.53
N ASP A 693 -17.59 -22.05 11.54
CA ASP A 693 -17.70 -21.52 12.89
C ASP A 693 -17.00 -20.17 13.07
N ASP A 694 -15.72 -20.10 12.65
CA ASP A 694 -14.83 -18.97 12.92
C ASP A 694 -14.64 -18.04 11.71
N GLY A 695 -15.11 -18.44 10.50
CA GLY A 695 -14.89 -17.69 9.25
C GLY A 695 -13.41 -17.55 8.91
N ARG A 696 -12.56 -18.45 9.38
CA ARG A 696 -11.11 -18.42 9.14
C ARG A 696 -10.54 -19.82 9.04
N LEU A 697 -9.42 -19.93 8.34
CA LEU A 697 -8.67 -21.17 8.23
C LEU A 697 -7.17 -20.87 8.27
N THR A 698 -6.43 -21.53 9.15
CA THR A 698 -4.98 -21.35 9.24
C THR A 698 -4.28 -22.34 8.32
N ASP A 699 -3.40 -21.84 7.44
CA ASP A 699 -2.59 -22.69 6.56
C ASP A 699 -1.41 -23.36 7.31
N ASN A 700 -0.73 -24.29 6.65
CA ASN A 700 0.42 -25.00 7.24
C ASN A 700 1.65 -24.09 7.45
N LYS A 701 1.64 -22.87 6.95
CA LYS A 701 2.68 -21.85 7.20
C LYS A 701 2.31 -20.95 8.39
N GLY A 702 1.20 -21.23 9.08
CA GLY A 702 0.70 -20.47 10.22
C GLY A 702 -0.08 -19.20 9.83
N ARG A 703 -0.34 -18.96 8.53
CA ARG A 703 -1.09 -17.79 8.07
C ARG A 703 -2.58 -18.05 8.16
N THR A 704 -3.31 -17.10 8.75
CA THR A 704 -4.77 -17.18 8.86
C THR A 704 -5.44 -16.55 7.66
N VAL A 705 -6.24 -17.33 6.93
CA VAL A 705 -7.01 -16.90 5.78
C VAL A 705 -8.45 -16.60 6.21
N ASN A 706 -8.98 -15.45 5.79
CA ASN A 706 -10.28 -14.95 6.16
C ASN A 706 -11.36 -15.38 5.15
N PHE A 707 -12.37 -16.12 5.62
CA PHE A 707 -13.53 -16.58 4.83
C PHE A 707 -14.82 -15.81 5.11
N LYS A 708 -14.80 -14.80 5.99
CA LYS A 708 -16.01 -14.06 6.41
C LYS A 708 -16.73 -13.37 5.25
N ASN A 709 -16.00 -13.07 4.19
CA ASN A 709 -16.53 -12.41 3.00
C ASN A 709 -16.79 -13.37 1.83
N THR A 710 -16.79 -14.70 2.10
CA THR A 710 -17.08 -15.72 1.09
C THR A 710 -18.49 -16.27 1.24
N ILE A 711 -19.04 -16.78 0.15
CA ILE A 711 -20.25 -17.59 0.15
C ILE A 711 -19.82 -19.04 -0.13
N ILE A 712 -20.16 -19.94 0.77
CA ILE A 712 -19.79 -21.35 0.68
C ILE A 712 -20.98 -22.13 0.14
N ILE A 713 -20.78 -22.78 -0.99
CA ILE A 713 -21.77 -23.63 -1.63
C ILE A 713 -21.19 -25.04 -1.78
N MET A 714 -21.91 -26.01 -1.27
CA MET A 714 -21.59 -27.44 -1.42
C MET A 714 -22.65 -28.09 -2.29
N THR A 715 -22.27 -28.79 -3.35
CA THR A 715 -23.24 -29.53 -4.18
C THR A 715 -23.19 -31.01 -3.86
N SER A 716 -24.33 -31.68 -3.93
CA SER A 716 -24.43 -33.12 -3.77
C SER A 716 -25.48 -33.70 -4.71
N ASN A 717 -25.21 -34.90 -5.18
CA ASN A 717 -26.12 -35.70 -5.98
C ASN A 717 -26.83 -36.80 -5.14
N LEU A 718 -26.64 -36.77 -3.81
CA LEU A 718 -27.29 -37.68 -2.88
C LEU A 718 -28.82 -37.65 -3.05
N GLY A 719 -29.41 -38.85 -3.13
CA GLY A 719 -30.87 -38.99 -3.26
C GLY A 719 -31.46 -38.68 -4.64
N SER A 720 -30.63 -38.38 -5.66
CA SER A 720 -31.11 -38.06 -7.00
C SER A 720 -32.01 -39.18 -7.60
N GLN A 721 -31.60 -40.45 -7.42
CA GLN A 721 -32.43 -41.60 -7.84
C GLN A 721 -33.76 -41.70 -7.07
N PHE A 722 -33.73 -41.38 -5.80
CA PHE A 722 -34.94 -41.39 -4.96
C PHE A 722 -35.91 -40.27 -5.37
N ILE A 723 -35.42 -39.07 -5.65
CA ILE A 723 -36.20 -37.94 -6.16
C ILE A 723 -36.85 -38.35 -7.52
N GLN A 724 -36.08 -38.95 -8.41
CA GLN A 724 -36.55 -39.34 -9.73
C GLN A 724 -37.63 -40.42 -9.64
N SER A 725 -37.43 -41.46 -8.88
CA SER A 725 -38.43 -42.54 -8.70
C SER A 725 -39.74 -42.06 -8.07
N LYS A 726 -39.74 -41.03 -7.22
CA LYS A 726 -40.95 -40.45 -6.64
C LYS A 726 -41.74 -39.56 -7.63
N LEU A 727 -41.03 -38.96 -8.60
CA LEU A 727 -41.62 -38.03 -9.57
C LEU A 727 -41.95 -38.70 -10.92
N GLU A 728 -41.51 -39.92 -11.12
CA GLU A 728 -41.77 -40.67 -12.35
C GLU A 728 -43.27 -40.88 -12.56
N GLY A 729 -43.75 -40.51 -13.79
CA GLY A 729 -45.16 -40.63 -14.14
C GLY A 729 -46.08 -39.51 -13.64
N LEU A 730 -45.58 -38.53 -12.88
CA LEU A 730 -46.41 -37.40 -12.43
C LEU A 730 -46.41 -36.25 -13.45
N ALA A 731 -47.53 -35.53 -13.57
CA ALA A 731 -47.65 -34.35 -14.42
C ALA A 731 -46.65 -33.26 -14.04
N ALA A 732 -46.25 -32.38 -14.96
CA ALA A 732 -45.29 -31.31 -14.74
C ALA A 732 -45.69 -30.29 -13.66
N SER A 733 -46.98 -30.20 -13.35
CA SER A 733 -47.54 -29.32 -12.28
C SER A 733 -48.74 -29.98 -11.60
N GLY A 734 -49.02 -29.65 -10.38
CA GLY A 734 -50.18 -30.08 -9.59
C GLY A 734 -49.85 -30.49 -8.14
N ALA A 735 -50.89 -30.55 -7.30
CA ALA A 735 -50.75 -30.85 -5.87
C ALA A 735 -50.13 -32.24 -5.57
N GLU A 736 -50.27 -33.20 -6.50
CA GLU A 736 -49.63 -34.53 -6.36
C GLU A 736 -48.10 -34.44 -6.52
N ARG A 737 -47.61 -33.63 -7.46
CA ARG A 737 -46.16 -33.40 -7.67
C ARG A 737 -45.53 -32.66 -6.48
N GLU A 738 -46.27 -31.67 -5.93
CA GLU A 738 -45.79 -30.93 -4.71
C GLU A 738 -45.68 -31.86 -3.49
N ARG A 739 -46.66 -32.71 -3.27
CA ARG A 739 -46.60 -33.73 -2.19
C ARG A 739 -45.44 -34.72 -2.40
N ALA A 740 -45.27 -35.23 -3.64
CA ALA A 740 -44.21 -36.13 -3.96
C ALA A 740 -42.81 -35.48 -3.79
N LEU A 741 -42.67 -34.18 -4.06
CA LEU A 741 -41.44 -33.39 -3.84
C LEU A 741 -41.19 -33.23 -2.31
N GLU A 742 -42.20 -32.97 -1.53
CA GLU A 742 -42.08 -32.88 -0.04
C GLU A 742 -41.63 -34.21 0.56
N GLU A 743 -42.28 -35.33 0.17
CA GLU A 743 -41.85 -36.68 0.57
C GLU A 743 -40.44 -37.02 0.10
N ALA A 744 -40.06 -36.58 -1.10
CA ALA A 744 -38.69 -36.76 -1.59
C ALA A 744 -37.68 -35.95 -0.78
N LYS A 745 -38.03 -34.73 -0.39
CA LYS A 745 -37.20 -33.86 0.47
C LYS A 745 -36.95 -34.51 1.83
N GLU A 746 -37.98 -35.05 2.49
CA GLU A 746 -37.85 -35.76 3.77
C GLU A 746 -36.90 -36.99 3.63
N GLY A 747 -37.10 -37.82 2.62
CA GLY A 747 -36.27 -39.01 2.39
C GLY A 747 -34.81 -38.67 2.05
N VAL A 748 -34.55 -37.62 1.28
CA VAL A 748 -33.20 -37.14 0.96
C VAL A 748 -32.53 -36.56 2.23
N MET A 749 -33.28 -35.88 3.08
CA MET A 749 -32.78 -35.36 4.36
C MET A 749 -32.40 -36.49 5.33
N GLU A 750 -33.14 -37.60 5.34
CA GLU A 750 -32.73 -38.80 6.13
C GLU A 750 -31.44 -39.43 5.60
N LEU A 751 -31.29 -39.54 4.27
CA LEU A 751 -30.07 -40.01 3.65
C LEU A 751 -28.86 -39.09 3.96
N LEU A 752 -29.07 -37.79 3.90
CA LEU A 752 -28.04 -36.80 4.21
C LEU A 752 -27.56 -36.94 5.66
N LYS A 753 -28.48 -37.07 6.62
CA LYS A 753 -28.17 -37.27 8.06
C LYS A 753 -27.43 -38.56 8.33
N LYS A 754 -27.56 -39.59 7.47
CA LYS A 754 -26.80 -40.86 7.55
C LYS A 754 -25.39 -40.74 6.95
N THR A 755 -25.22 -39.86 5.99
CA THR A 755 -23.97 -39.72 5.24
C THR A 755 -23.04 -38.61 5.81
N ILE A 756 -23.60 -37.49 6.25
CA ILE A 756 -22.86 -36.35 6.79
C ILE A 756 -23.15 -36.22 8.29
N ARG A 757 -22.12 -35.90 9.06
CA ARG A 757 -22.21 -35.79 10.53
C ARG A 757 -23.21 -34.69 10.93
N PRO A 758 -24.06 -34.93 11.92
CA PRO A 758 -25.04 -33.96 12.39
C PRO A 758 -24.44 -32.64 12.85
N GLU A 759 -23.24 -32.66 13.45
CA GLU A 759 -22.52 -31.47 13.90
C GLU A 759 -22.15 -30.54 12.73
N PHE A 760 -21.87 -31.08 11.55
CA PHE A 760 -21.60 -30.31 10.34
C PHE A 760 -22.89 -29.70 9.77
N LEU A 761 -23.96 -30.50 9.67
CA LEU A 761 -25.26 -30.06 9.15
C LEU A 761 -25.86 -28.89 9.97
N ASN A 762 -25.66 -28.90 11.30
CA ASN A 762 -26.15 -27.84 12.20
C ASN A 762 -25.41 -26.49 12.02
N ARG A 763 -24.31 -26.44 11.27
CA ARG A 763 -23.54 -25.22 11.00
C ARG A 763 -23.81 -24.62 9.65
N ILE A 764 -24.53 -25.35 8.81
CA ILE A 764 -24.99 -24.89 7.50
C ILE A 764 -26.19 -23.98 7.66
N ASP A 765 -26.21 -22.84 6.97
CA ASP A 765 -27.32 -21.89 7.06
C ASP A 765 -28.59 -22.44 6.42
N ASP A 766 -28.46 -23.14 5.28
CA ASP A 766 -29.61 -23.77 4.64
C ASP A 766 -29.23 -24.98 3.77
N ILE A 767 -30.16 -25.96 3.70
CA ILE A 767 -30.04 -27.18 2.90
C ILE A 767 -31.19 -27.16 1.88
N ILE A 768 -30.83 -26.94 0.62
CA ILE A 768 -31.79 -26.62 -0.43
C ILE A 768 -31.86 -27.75 -1.44
N MET A 769 -33.07 -28.21 -1.71
CA MET A 769 -33.32 -29.23 -2.73
C MET A 769 -33.68 -28.57 -4.05
N PHE A 770 -32.88 -28.83 -5.09
CA PHE A 770 -33.15 -28.42 -6.46
C PHE A 770 -34.15 -29.38 -7.09
N SER A 771 -35.24 -28.84 -7.62
CA SER A 771 -36.28 -29.60 -8.29
C SER A 771 -35.81 -30.05 -9.67
N PRO A 772 -36.20 -31.25 -10.16
CA PRO A 772 -36.00 -31.66 -11.54
C PRO A 772 -36.70 -30.71 -12.49
N LEU A 773 -35.99 -30.34 -13.59
CA LEU A 773 -36.49 -29.41 -14.59
C LEU A 773 -37.67 -29.99 -15.39
N THR A 774 -38.65 -29.16 -15.65
CA THR A 774 -39.81 -29.46 -16.49
C THR A 774 -39.52 -29.10 -17.95
N GLU A 775 -40.29 -29.66 -18.90
CA GLU A 775 -40.12 -29.34 -20.32
C GLU A 775 -40.29 -27.84 -20.64
N PRO A 776 -41.23 -27.08 -20.05
CA PRO A 776 -41.30 -25.62 -20.21
C PRO A 776 -40.03 -24.90 -19.74
N GLU A 777 -39.45 -25.33 -18.65
CA GLU A 777 -38.21 -24.75 -18.10
C GLU A 777 -37.02 -25.05 -19.01
N ILE A 778 -36.92 -26.24 -19.56
CA ILE A 778 -35.91 -26.59 -20.58
C ILE A 778 -36.03 -25.69 -21.81
N ARG A 779 -37.24 -25.42 -22.29
CA ARG A 779 -37.45 -24.48 -23.39
C ARG A 779 -36.92 -23.08 -23.07
N GLN A 780 -37.15 -22.60 -21.87
CA GLN A 780 -36.62 -21.30 -21.41
C GLN A 780 -35.08 -21.32 -21.36
N ILE A 781 -34.46 -22.39 -20.85
CA ILE A 781 -33.00 -22.56 -20.84
C ILE A 781 -32.44 -22.55 -22.27
N VAL A 782 -33.08 -23.24 -23.20
CA VAL A 782 -32.70 -23.23 -24.64
C VAL A 782 -32.74 -21.82 -25.20
N ARG A 783 -33.81 -21.04 -24.93
CA ARG A 783 -33.89 -19.63 -25.36
C ARG A 783 -32.73 -18.80 -24.79
N LEU A 784 -32.47 -18.88 -23.50
CA LEU A 784 -31.35 -18.14 -22.87
C LEU A 784 -29.98 -18.47 -23.51
N GLN A 785 -29.75 -19.74 -23.84
CA GLN A 785 -28.51 -20.15 -24.52
C GLN A 785 -28.45 -19.70 -25.97
N ILE A 786 -29.58 -19.71 -26.68
CA ILE A 786 -29.71 -19.16 -28.05
C ILE A 786 -29.42 -17.66 -28.03
N ASP A 787 -30.01 -16.90 -27.09
CA ASP A 787 -29.78 -15.45 -26.96
C ASP A 787 -28.32 -15.12 -26.70
N ALA A 788 -27.63 -15.93 -25.90
CA ALA A 788 -26.18 -15.79 -25.70
C ALA A 788 -25.36 -16.05 -26.97
N ILE A 789 -25.80 -17.05 -27.79
CA ILE A 789 -25.17 -17.34 -29.08
C ILE A 789 -25.46 -16.20 -30.07
N VAL A 790 -26.68 -15.69 -30.14
CA VAL A 790 -27.06 -14.57 -31.01
C VAL A 790 -26.25 -13.33 -30.72
N ARG A 791 -26.12 -12.94 -29.42
CA ARG A 791 -25.27 -11.80 -29.01
C ARG A 791 -23.83 -11.98 -29.46
N ARG A 792 -23.27 -13.19 -29.33
CA ARG A 792 -21.89 -13.47 -29.74
C ARG A 792 -21.74 -13.43 -31.28
N LEU A 793 -22.74 -13.84 -32.04
CA LEU A 793 -22.74 -13.78 -33.49
C LEU A 793 -22.93 -12.35 -34.01
N GLN A 794 -23.71 -11.52 -33.31
CA GLN A 794 -23.85 -10.09 -33.61
C GLN A 794 -22.52 -9.34 -33.53
N SER A 795 -21.65 -9.65 -32.55
CA SER A 795 -20.30 -9.08 -32.48
C SER A 795 -19.40 -9.48 -33.68
N GLN A 796 -19.80 -10.47 -34.46
CA GLN A 796 -19.16 -10.93 -35.70
C GLN A 796 -19.96 -10.52 -36.97
N GLU A 797 -20.88 -9.57 -36.84
CA GLU A 797 -21.73 -9.05 -37.92
C GLU A 797 -22.68 -10.11 -38.52
N VAL A 798 -23.04 -11.17 -37.79
CA VAL A 798 -24.01 -12.16 -38.17
C VAL A 798 -25.30 -11.96 -37.39
N SER A 799 -26.38 -11.59 -38.09
CA SER A 799 -27.72 -11.46 -37.49
C SER A 799 -28.49 -12.77 -37.61
N LEU A 800 -28.89 -13.35 -36.45
CA LEU A 800 -29.59 -14.62 -36.36
C LEU A 800 -30.91 -14.45 -35.61
N THR A 801 -32.01 -15.02 -36.19
CA THR A 801 -33.32 -15.09 -35.54
C THR A 801 -33.78 -16.55 -35.51
N VAL A 802 -34.18 -17.06 -34.34
CA VAL A 802 -34.56 -18.45 -34.15
C VAL A 802 -36.03 -18.51 -33.77
N ASP A 803 -36.80 -19.28 -34.53
CA ASP A 803 -38.24 -19.44 -34.32
C ASP A 803 -38.56 -20.45 -33.20
N GLU A 804 -39.76 -20.33 -32.63
CA GLU A 804 -40.25 -21.22 -31.57
C GLU A 804 -40.27 -22.71 -31.98
N SER A 805 -40.48 -23.02 -33.24
CA SER A 805 -40.39 -24.38 -33.74
C SER A 805 -38.98 -24.97 -33.60
N ALA A 806 -37.96 -24.15 -33.87
CA ALA A 806 -36.56 -24.53 -33.70
C ALA A 806 -36.18 -24.67 -32.21
N VAL A 807 -36.65 -23.76 -31.35
CA VAL A 807 -36.47 -23.85 -29.88
C VAL A 807 -37.10 -25.16 -29.38
N GLY A 808 -38.30 -25.49 -29.79
CA GLY A 808 -38.98 -26.73 -29.41
C GLY A 808 -38.22 -28.01 -29.84
N LEU A 809 -37.69 -28.04 -31.06
CA LEU A 809 -36.89 -29.16 -31.55
C LEU A 809 -35.60 -29.34 -30.76
N ILE A 810 -34.89 -28.24 -30.49
CA ILE A 810 -33.66 -28.26 -29.70
C ILE A 810 -33.96 -28.67 -28.25
N ALA A 811 -35.07 -28.20 -27.67
CA ALA A 811 -35.46 -28.54 -26.30
C ALA A 811 -35.79 -30.04 -26.18
N SER A 812 -36.56 -30.62 -27.13
CA SER A 812 -36.86 -32.05 -27.10
C SER A 812 -35.62 -32.93 -27.34
N ALA A 813 -34.68 -32.49 -28.18
CA ALA A 813 -33.42 -33.20 -28.41
C ALA A 813 -32.39 -33.02 -27.26
N GLY A 814 -32.56 -31.98 -26.47
CA GLY A 814 -31.69 -31.63 -25.31
C GLY A 814 -32.29 -31.99 -23.96
N PHE A 815 -33.51 -32.48 -23.88
CA PHE A 815 -34.14 -32.92 -22.64
C PHE A 815 -33.81 -34.37 -22.32
N ASP A 816 -33.30 -34.60 -21.13
CA ASP A 816 -33.08 -35.92 -20.57
C ASP A 816 -33.50 -35.89 -19.08
N PRO A 817 -34.42 -36.77 -18.68
CA PRO A 817 -34.91 -36.81 -17.29
C PRO A 817 -33.81 -37.08 -16.25
N GLU A 818 -32.75 -37.79 -16.62
CA GLU A 818 -31.62 -38.14 -15.72
C GLU A 818 -30.54 -37.04 -15.69
N PHE A 819 -30.26 -36.43 -16.83
CA PHE A 819 -29.17 -35.47 -16.98
C PHE A 819 -29.65 -34.01 -17.08
N GLY A 820 -30.96 -33.76 -16.96
CA GLY A 820 -31.54 -32.41 -16.93
C GLY A 820 -31.22 -31.61 -18.20
N ALA A 821 -30.75 -30.37 -18.03
CA ALA A 821 -30.36 -29.47 -19.12
C ALA A 821 -28.93 -29.70 -19.66
N ARG A 822 -28.13 -30.62 -19.10
CA ARG A 822 -26.75 -30.85 -19.53
C ARG A 822 -26.61 -31.22 -21.03
N PRO A 823 -27.52 -32.02 -21.64
CA PRO A 823 -27.47 -32.31 -23.06
C PRO A 823 -27.84 -31.14 -23.99
N VAL A 824 -28.53 -30.10 -23.48
CA VAL A 824 -28.97 -28.93 -24.28
C VAL A 824 -27.80 -28.28 -25.02
N LYS A 825 -26.67 -28.13 -24.37
CA LYS A 825 -25.47 -27.53 -24.98
C LYS A 825 -24.95 -28.36 -26.16
N ARG A 826 -25.00 -29.68 -26.05
CA ARG A 826 -24.61 -30.58 -27.16
C ARG A 826 -25.65 -30.55 -28.29
N ALA A 827 -26.94 -30.47 -27.97
CA ALA A 827 -28.01 -30.33 -28.95
C ALA A 827 -27.87 -29.02 -29.75
N LEU A 828 -27.63 -27.89 -29.06
CA LEU A 828 -27.34 -26.60 -29.70
C LEU A 828 -26.10 -26.66 -30.60
N GLN A 829 -25.03 -27.28 -30.14
CA GLN A 829 -23.80 -27.41 -30.94
C GLN A 829 -24.06 -28.25 -32.20
N ARG A 830 -24.75 -29.39 -32.06
CA ARG A 830 -24.99 -30.31 -33.14
C ARG A 830 -26.01 -29.76 -34.14
N LEU A 831 -27.17 -29.30 -33.69
CA LEU A 831 -28.30 -28.92 -34.55
C LEU A 831 -28.20 -27.47 -35.06
N LEU A 832 -27.71 -26.55 -34.23
CA LEU A 832 -27.67 -25.12 -34.58
C LEU A 832 -26.30 -24.70 -35.12
N LEU A 833 -25.23 -24.83 -34.30
CA LEU A 833 -23.94 -24.24 -34.67
C LEU A 833 -23.22 -24.97 -35.80
N ASN A 834 -23.23 -26.31 -35.80
CA ASN A 834 -22.57 -27.08 -36.85
C ASN A 834 -23.26 -26.88 -38.21
N ASP A 835 -24.60 -26.88 -38.22
CA ASP A 835 -25.34 -26.74 -39.47
C ASP A 835 -25.32 -25.29 -39.98
N LEU A 836 -25.37 -24.28 -39.07
CA LEU A 836 -25.16 -22.89 -39.42
C LEU A 836 -23.76 -22.65 -40.02
N SER A 837 -22.72 -23.25 -39.43
CA SER A 837 -21.36 -23.11 -39.95
C SER A 837 -21.20 -23.74 -41.36
N ARG A 838 -21.84 -24.89 -41.60
CA ARG A 838 -21.88 -25.50 -42.94
C ARG A 838 -22.61 -24.61 -43.93
N ALA A 839 -23.76 -24.02 -43.55
CA ALA A 839 -24.56 -23.15 -44.40
C ALA A 839 -23.78 -21.85 -44.75
N LEU A 840 -23.07 -21.26 -43.78
CA LEU A 840 -22.25 -20.08 -44.02
C LEU A 840 -21.03 -20.37 -44.92
N LEU A 841 -20.29 -21.46 -44.64
CA LEU A 841 -19.13 -21.86 -45.45
C LEU A 841 -19.52 -22.36 -46.85
N GLY A 842 -20.67 -23.03 -46.98
CA GLY A 842 -21.21 -23.51 -48.25
C GLY A 842 -21.87 -22.43 -49.09
N GLY A 843 -22.03 -21.22 -48.58
CA GLY A 843 -22.64 -20.09 -49.28
C GLY A 843 -24.14 -20.23 -49.48
N THR A 844 -24.82 -21.15 -48.78
CA THR A 844 -26.28 -21.35 -48.85
C THR A 844 -27.05 -20.25 -48.13
N VAL A 845 -26.40 -19.54 -47.17
CA VAL A 845 -26.90 -18.34 -46.52
C VAL A 845 -25.85 -17.23 -46.59
N ASP A 846 -26.33 -15.97 -46.76
CA ASP A 846 -25.47 -14.79 -46.81
C ASP A 846 -25.26 -14.22 -45.41
N ARG A 847 -24.02 -14.14 -44.97
CA ARG A 847 -23.62 -13.58 -43.69
C ARG A 847 -24.10 -12.14 -43.45
N ARG A 848 -24.25 -11.35 -44.52
CA ARG A 848 -24.62 -9.92 -44.49
C ARG A 848 -26.10 -9.67 -44.36
N ARG A 849 -26.93 -10.74 -44.50
CA ARG A 849 -28.38 -10.67 -44.35
C ARG A 849 -28.84 -11.36 -43.09
N PRO A 850 -29.98 -10.96 -42.50
CA PRO A 850 -30.54 -11.66 -41.34
C PRO A 850 -30.87 -13.12 -41.72
N ILE A 851 -30.38 -14.05 -40.89
CA ILE A 851 -30.60 -15.49 -41.06
C ILE A 851 -31.73 -15.92 -40.14
N ARG A 852 -32.78 -16.51 -40.70
CA ARG A 852 -33.89 -17.09 -39.92
C ARG A 852 -33.73 -18.59 -39.82
N VAL A 853 -33.90 -19.12 -38.60
CA VAL A 853 -33.81 -20.55 -38.30
C VAL A 853 -35.20 -21.08 -37.96
N THR A 854 -35.66 -22.07 -38.67
CA THR A 854 -36.94 -22.75 -38.46
C THR A 854 -36.74 -24.27 -38.39
N ALA A 855 -37.62 -24.99 -37.68
CA ALA A 855 -37.60 -26.45 -37.70
C ALA A 855 -38.42 -27.00 -38.86
N HIS A 856 -37.83 -27.98 -39.56
CA HIS A 856 -38.54 -28.77 -40.56
C HIS A 856 -38.29 -30.27 -40.30
N GLY A 857 -39.30 -30.95 -39.74
CA GLY A 857 -39.13 -32.31 -39.24
C GLY A 857 -38.09 -32.36 -38.11
N ASP A 858 -37.11 -33.24 -38.23
CA ASP A 858 -36.06 -33.43 -37.24
C ASP A 858 -34.77 -32.58 -37.50
N ALA A 859 -34.84 -31.65 -38.46
CA ALA A 859 -33.69 -30.80 -38.83
C ALA A 859 -34.02 -29.31 -38.75
N LEU A 860 -32.98 -28.46 -38.61
CA LEU A 860 -33.11 -27.02 -38.69
C LEU A 860 -32.82 -26.53 -40.11
N GLU A 861 -33.64 -25.62 -40.58
CA GLU A 861 -33.53 -24.96 -41.89
C GLU A 861 -33.09 -23.51 -41.69
N PHE A 862 -32.09 -23.08 -42.49
CA PHE A 862 -31.51 -21.74 -42.42
C PHE A 862 -31.85 -20.96 -43.68
N LYS A 863 -32.49 -19.81 -43.55
CA LYS A 863 -32.93 -18.95 -44.68
C LYS A 863 -32.55 -17.49 -44.44
N ASN A 864 -32.17 -16.79 -45.54
CA ASN A 864 -32.00 -15.31 -45.51
C ASN A 864 -33.28 -14.61 -45.92
#